data_81a764da9171b7984c1d8e353cd0e345
#
_entry.id   81a764da9171b7984c1d8e353cd0e345
#
_cell.length_a   1.000
_cell.length_b   1.000
_cell.length_c   1.000
_cell.angle_alpha   90.00
_cell.angle_beta   90.00
_cell.angle_gamma   90.00
#
_symmetry.space_group_name_H-M   'P 1'
#
loop_
_entity.id
_entity.type
_entity.pdbx_description
1 polymer ?
#
loop_
_entity_poly.entity_id
_entity_poly.type
_entity_poly.pdbx_seq_one_letter_code
_entity_poly.pdbx_strand_id
1 'polypeptide(L)'
;MKYKYNIKNLDCANCAKKIEEKLNKDKNIKNAIVNFSASTVSVETDLEKSFEYVKQIVSEVEPDAILSEEKVKEDNYKIFYQILVGGILGLIGCITKLPYHLNLILIIISYIVLVYSTFITAIKQLSKKIINENLLIVISTIGAFVLGELHEGLMVIFLYELGKALEKLAVNRSRKSVSELMNIKEENSNLKEEDTIKVVPTETIKVSDIIVVKEGEKVPLDGIIIEGNAMLDTSALTGESELLNATIGSEVLSGSINKSGLIEVKVTSIYKNSTVSRILSLVETATERKTKTETVVSKYAPIYTLSVLIVAILVGALLPLITNLTYTESIYKALTIIVVSCPCAVAISVPLAYFSGIGASSKEGILIKGSNYLDSIKNIQKVVFDKTGTITTGQFYVSKISVYDKKYTKDKVLELCAKGESLSNHPIAASIIKEYGKEVSTEDIKEHREYQGKGITYKYKDQNIKIGNSKFCNQKETKNIYLMINDNLVAELEIKDEIKESAKETIKILKDMNIETYMFTGDNKEKALEIAKKVGIKNAFYEMLPNDKYQKLEELINTKKEKELVSFVGDGINDAPVLALSDIGISMGSLGSDSAIEASDVVIMNDNLSKIITAIKISQKTNKIIKENLIFAITIKLLVLILTILGLSTMWEAVFADVGVTVLCILNTLRLLKNNQL
;
A
#
# COMPACT_ATOMS: atom_id res chain seq x y z
N MET A 1 14.08 -3.17 -20.33
CA MET A 1 13.05 -4.07 -19.77
C MET A 1 13.10 -4.03 -18.26
N LYS A 2 11.98 -4.23 -17.57
CA LYS A 2 11.94 -4.25 -16.11
C LYS A 2 11.75 -5.70 -15.63
N TYR A 3 12.67 -6.19 -14.80
CA TYR A 3 12.65 -7.55 -14.24
C TYR A 3 12.50 -7.47 -12.73
N LYS A 4 11.82 -8.46 -12.14
CA LYS A 4 11.62 -8.56 -10.70
C LYS A 4 12.00 -9.96 -10.22
N TYR A 5 12.84 -10.01 -9.20
CA TYR A 5 13.36 -11.24 -8.60
C TYR A 5 13.04 -11.27 -7.12
N ASN A 6 12.85 -12.48 -6.57
CA ASN A 6 12.76 -12.68 -5.13
C ASN A 6 14.15 -12.86 -4.54
N ILE A 7 14.40 -12.30 -3.36
CA ILE A 7 15.66 -12.42 -2.66
C ILE A 7 15.44 -13.02 -1.26
N LYS A 8 16.15 -14.10 -0.95
CA LYS A 8 16.17 -14.75 0.36
C LYS A 8 17.39 -14.37 1.16
N ASN A 9 17.32 -14.60 2.48
CA ASN A 9 18.40 -14.35 3.43
C ASN A 9 18.96 -12.91 3.33
N LEU A 10 18.08 -11.97 3.06
CA LEU A 10 18.39 -10.55 3.16
C LEU A 10 18.12 -10.13 4.61
N ASP A 11 19.14 -10.15 5.44
CA ASP A 11 18.99 -10.08 6.89
C ASP A 11 18.84 -8.64 7.41
N CYS A 12 19.23 -7.63 6.65
CA CYS A 12 19.11 -6.24 7.10
C CYS A 12 18.82 -5.23 5.98
N ALA A 13 18.15 -4.12 6.33
CA ALA A 13 17.85 -3.04 5.40
C ALA A 13 19.13 -2.36 4.84
N ASN A 14 20.22 -2.38 5.60
CA ASN A 14 21.50 -1.84 5.15
C ASN A 14 22.15 -2.74 4.08
N CYS A 15 22.02 -4.06 4.18
CA CYS A 15 22.43 -5.00 3.15
C CYS A 15 21.65 -4.78 1.85
N ALA A 16 20.33 -4.60 1.96
CA ALA A 16 19.48 -4.24 0.81
C ALA A 16 19.98 -2.98 0.10
N LYS A 17 20.30 -1.94 0.87
CA LYS A 17 20.83 -0.69 0.33
C LYS A 17 22.17 -0.87 -0.39
N LYS A 18 23.10 -1.62 0.18
CA LYS A 18 24.41 -1.88 -0.44
C LYS A 18 24.27 -2.62 -1.78
N ILE A 19 23.37 -3.59 -1.84
CA ILE A 19 23.03 -4.30 -3.09
C ILE A 19 22.48 -3.31 -4.11
N GLU A 20 21.51 -2.47 -3.70
CA GLU A 20 20.88 -1.45 -4.54
C GLU A 20 21.90 -0.45 -5.08
N GLU A 21 22.78 0.09 -4.24
CA GLU A 21 23.85 1.01 -4.64
C GLU A 21 24.83 0.39 -5.63
N LYS A 22 25.16 -0.90 -5.45
CA LYS A 22 26.08 -1.61 -6.35
C LYS A 22 25.43 -1.89 -7.69
N LEU A 23 24.17 -2.33 -7.71
CA LEU A 23 23.39 -2.51 -8.93
C LEU A 23 23.27 -1.20 -9.71
N ASN A 24 22.94 -0.10 -9.04
CA ASN A 24 22.80 1.22 -9.68
C ASN A 24 24.13 1.86 -10.16
N LYS A 25 25.27 1.35 -9.69
CA LYS A 25 26.61 1.77 -10.20
C LYS A 25 27.05 0.97 -11.42
N ASP A 26 26.36 -0.11 -11.74
CA ASP A 26 26.68 -0.95 -12.87
C ASP A 26 26.19 -0.35 -14.18
N LYS A 27 27.07 -0.38 -15.22
CA LYS A 27 26.79 0.26 -16.52
C LYS A 27 25.66 -0.38 -17.32
N ASN A 28 25.34 -1.64 -17.05
CA ASN A 28 24.30 -2.41 -17.74
C ASN A 28 22.93 -2.31 -17.07
N ILE A 29 22.85 -1.62 -15.92
CA ILE A 29 21.63 -1.47 -15.13
C ILE A 29 21.24 0.02 -15.11
N LYS A 30 20.06 0.33 -15.65
CA LYS A 30 19.53 1.71 -15.68
C LYS A 30 19.01 2.14 -14.32
N ASN A 31 18.32 1.25 -13.65
CA ASN A 31 17.75 1.48 -12.32
C ASN A 31 17.56 0.14 -11.60
N ALA A 32 17.88 0.10 -10.31
CA ALA A 32 17.62 -1.04 -9.46
C ALA A 32 17.08 -0.59 -8.11
N ILE A 33 16.10 -1.33 -7.60
CA ILE A 33 15.48 -1.09 -6.29
C ILE A 33 15.49 -2.42 -5.54
N VAL A 34 16.06 -2.41 -4.34
CA VAL A 34 16.08 -3.58 -3.44
C VAL A 34 15.16 -3.32 -2.27
N ASN A 35 14.08 -4.08 -2.21
CA ASN A 35 13.08 -3.97 -1.16
C ASN A 35 13.32 -5.00 -0.06
N PHE A 36 13.81 -4.54 1.08
CA PHE A 36 14.03 -5.39 2.25
C PHE A 36 12.72 -5.99 2.78
N SER A 37 11.67 -5.18 2.92
CA SER A 37 10.40 -5.60 3.52
C SER A 37 9.63 -6.60 2.65
N ALA A 38 9.65 -6.40 1.33
CA ALA A 38 9.01 -7.31 0.37
C ALA A 38 9.91 -8.47 -0.07
N SER A 39 11.21 -8.46 0.28
CA SER A 39 12.21 -9.44 -0.16
C SER A 39 12.29 -9.55 -1.68
N THR A 40 12.34 -8.41 -2.39
CA THR A 40 12.39 -8.35 -3.85
C THR A 40 13.50 -7.43 -4.35
N VAL A 41 14.00 -7.74 -5.55
CA VAL A 41 14.94 -6.93 -6.32
C VAL A 41 14.31 -6.63 -7.67
N SER A 42 14.01 -5.35 -7.92
CA SER A 42 13.51 -4.86 -9.19
C SER A 42 14.66 -4.23 -9.96
N VAL A 43 14.87 -4.63 -11.22
CA VAL A 43 15.99 -4.15 -12.04
C VAL A 43 15.48 -3.73 -13.41
N GLU A 44 15.86 -2.55 -13.85
CA GLU A 44 15.62 -2.07 -15.20
C GLU A 44 16.91 -2.13 -16.02
N THR A 45 16.93 -2.98 -17.05
CA THR A 45 18.11 -3.26 -17.89
C THR A 45 17.70 -3.59 -19.33
N ASP A 46 18.64 -3.43 -20.24
CA ASP A 46 18.46 -3.84 -21.65
C ASP A 46 18.93 -5.28 -21.90
N LEU A 47 19.45 -5.98 -20.88
CA LEU A 47 19.90 -7.37 -20.98
C LEU A 47 18.71 -8.33 -21.03
N GLU A 48 18.61 -9.15 -22.08
CA GLU A 48 17.53 -10.15 -22.23
C GLU A 48 17.57 -11.27 -21.17
N LYS A 49 18.74 -11.61 -20.63
CA LYS A 49 18.97 -12.62 -19.56
C LYS A 49 19.66 -11.98 -18.37
N SER A 50 18.91 -11.14 -17.63
CA SER A 50 19.49 -10.39 -16.51
C SER A 50 19.61 -11.18 -15.20
N PHE A 51 18.97 -12.37 -15.06
CA PHE A 51 18.92 -13.11 -13.80
C PHE A 51 20.32 -13.50 -13.27
N GLU A 52 21.12 -14.22 -14.06
CA GLU A 52 22.45 -14.67 -13.61
C GLU A 52 23.39 -13.47 -13.39
N TYR A 53 23.27 -12.41 -14.18
CA TYR A 53 24.04 -11.19 -14.02
C TYR A 53 23.70 -10.47 -12.70
N VAL A 54 22.43 -10.26 -12.41
CA VAL A 54 21.97 -9.66 -11.15
C VAL A 54 22.33 -10.55 -9.96
N LYS A 55 22.17 -11.86 -10.07
CA LYS A 55 22.54 -12.84 -9.04
C LYS A 55 24.02 -12.76 -8.69
N GLN A 56 24.91 -12.63 -9.68
CA GLN A 56 26.33 -12.43 -9.45
C GLN A 56 26.59 -11.17 -8.64
N ILE A 57 26.02 -10.01 -9.02
CA ILE A 57 26.20 -8.74 -8.30
C ILE A 57 25.65 -8.83 -6.88
N VAL A 58 24.47 -9.43 -6.69
CA VAL A 58 23.87 -9.67 -5.37
C VAL A 58 24.79 -10.51 -4.50
N SER A 59 25.30 -11.64 -5.02
CA SER A 59 26.20 -12.54 -4.28
C SER A 59 27.55 -11.91 -3.96
N GLU A 60 27.99 -10.92 -4.74
CA GLU A 60 29.21 -10.16 -4.43
C GLU A 60 29.05 -9.24 -3.22
N VAL A 61 27.84 -8.73 -2.95
CA VAL A 61 27.55 -7.84 -1.81
C VAL A 61 27.13 -8.66 -0.59
N GLU A 62 26.20 -9.59 -0.79
CA GLU A 62 25.65 -10.43 0.28
C GLU A 62 25.71 -11.91 -0.16
N PRO A 63 26.77 -12.64 0.23
CA PRO A 63 27.00 -14.00 -0.23
C PRO A 63 25.95 -15.02 0.16
N ASP A 64 25.24 -14.76 1.26
CA ASP A 64 24.20 -15.62 1.79
C ASP A 64 22.81 -15.29 1.21
N ALA A 65 22.71 -14.17 0.48
CA ALA A 65 21.49 -13.81 -0.23
C ALA A 65 21.28 -14.67 -1.47
N ILE A 66 20.12 -15.27 -1.58
CA ILE A 66 19.75 -16.15 -2.70
C ILE A 66 18.71 -15.44 -3.56
N LEU A 67 19.09 -15.14 -4.80
CA LEU A 67 18.16 -14.61 -5.80
C LEU A 67 17.39 -15.77 -6.45
N SER A 68 16.09 -15.62 -6.66
CA SER A 68 15.23 -16.61 -7.34
C SER A 68 14.15 -15.92 -8.16
N GLU A 69 13.72 -16.56 -9.24
CA GLU A 69 12.59 -16.10 -10.06
C GLU A 69 11.24 -16.44 -9.39
N GLU A 70 11.17 -17.56 -8.68
CA GLU A 70 9.99 -18.00 -7.96
C GLU A 70 10.06 -17.71 -6.45
N LYS A 71 8.90 -17.60 -5.81
CA LYS A 71 8.79 -17.52 -4.35
C LYS A 71 9.21 -18.86 -3.72
N VAL A 72 10.37 -18.93 -3.13
CA VAL A 72 10.90 -20.14 -2.47
C VAL A 72 10.49 -20.14 -1.00
N LYS A 73 9.92 -21.25 -0.49
CA LYS A 73 9.60 -21.42 0.94
C LYS A 73 10.87 -21.32 1.80
N GLU A 74 10.81 -20.57 2.90
CA GLU A 74 11.92 -20.45 3.84
C GLU A 74 11.96 -21.63 4.81
N ASP A 75 13.12 -22.25 4.94
CA ASP A 75 13.41 -23.34 5.88
C ASP A 75 13.96 -22.75 7.20
N ASN A 76 13.06 -22.37 8.11
CA ASN A 76 13.44 -21.75 9.39
C ASN A 76 13.95 -22.75 10.44
N TYR A 77 13.77 -24.07 10.22
CA TYR A 77 14.05 -25.10 11.23
C TYR A 77 15.54 -25.25 11.54
N LYS A 78 16.43 -25.04 10.58
CA LYS A 78 17.88 -25.23 10.76
C LYS A 78 18.48 -24.30 11.81
N ILE A 79 18.06 -23.02 11.83
CA ILE A 79 18.57 -22.02 12.78
C ILE A 79 18.12 -22.39 14.20
N PHE A 80 16.84 -22.76 14.38
CA PHE A 80 16.33 -23.17 15.67
C PHE A 80 16.98 -24.44 16.21
N TYR A 81 17.27 -25.40 15.33
CA TYR A 81 17.97 -26.62 15.72
C TYR A 81 19.41 -26.33 16.18
N GLN A 82 20.13 -25.45 15.48
CA GLN A 82 21.46 -25.00 15.85
C GLN A 82 21.49 -24.32 17.23
N ILE A 83 20.53 -23.40 17.48
CA ILE A 83 20.41 -22.70 18.77
C ILE A 83 20.04 -23.68 19.89
N LEU A 84 19.13 -24.64 19.63
CA LEU A 84 18.73 -25.64 20.59
C LEU A 84 19.91 -26.53 21.00
N VAL A 85 20.64 -27.08 20.04
CA VAL A 85 21.78 -27.96 20.30
C VAL A 85 22.91 -27.20 21.01
N GLY A 86 23.29 -26.03 20.48
CA GLY A 86 24.30 -25.19 21.12
C GLY A 86 23.91 -24.74 22.51
N GLY A 87 22.65 -24.30 22.68
CA GLY A 87 22.14 -23.87 23.98
C GLY A 87 22.12 -24.98 25.04
N ILE A 88 21.69 -26.20 24.68
CA ILE A 88 21.71 -27.36 25.59
C ILE A 88 23.16 -27.73 25.99
N LEU A 89 24.07 -27.79 25.02
CA LEU A 89 25.48 -28.07 25.31
C LEU A 89 26.09 -27.03 26.22
N GLY A 90 25.82 -25.74 25.98
CA GLY A 90 26.27 -24.64 26.81
C GLY A 90 25.72 -24.71 28.23
N LEU A 91 24.42 -24.98 28.35
CA LEU A 91 23.76 -25.11 29.64
C LEU A 91 24.33 -26.28 30.47
N ILE A 92 24.58 -27.43 29.83
CA ILE A 92 25.25 -28.55 30.48
C ILE A 92 26.64 -28.14 30.93
N GLY A 93 27.46 -27.50 30.07
CA GLY A 93 28.79 -27.06 30.40
C GLY A 93 28.89 -26.03 31.52
N CYS A 94 27.81 -25.18 31.67
CA CYS A 94 27.78 -24.14 32.72
C CYS A 94 27.24 -24.64 34.07
N ILE A 95 26.27 -25.57 34.10
CA ILE A 95 25.53 -25.95 35.33
C ILE A 95 26.10 -27.23 35.94
N THR A 96 26.64 -28.15 35.14
CA THR A 96 27.04 -29.43 35.68
C THR A 96 28.36 -29.34 36.43
N LYS A 97 28.46 -30.07 37.56
CA LYS A 97 29.71 -30.21 38.34
C LYS A 97 30.66 -31.26 37.70
N LEU A 98 30.89 -31.19 36.41
CA LEU A 98 31.85 -32.03 35.70
C LEU A 98 33.30 -31.56 35.98
N PRO A 99 34.31 -32.40 35.76
CA PRO A 99 35.69 -31.95 35.79
C PRO A 99 35.95 -30.73 34.91
N TYR A 100 36.76 -29.78 35.38
CA TYR A 100 37.01 -28.50 34.69
C TYR A 100 37.30 -28.66 33.16
N HIS A 101 38.09 -29.64 32.80
CA HIS A 101 38.43 -29.91 31.38
C HIS A 101 37.23 -30.31 30.55
N LEU A 102 36.29 -31.08 31.10
CA LEU A 102 35.04 -31.46 30.39
C LEU A 102 34.07 -30.29 30.23
N ASN A 103 33.92 -29.46 31.28
CA ASN A 103 33.14 -28.25 31.18
C ASN A 103 33.70 -27.29 30.12
N LEU A 104 35.02 -27.10 30.11
CA LEU A 104 35.67 -26.24 29.12
C LEU A 104 35.46 -26.78 27.68
N ILE A 105 35.58 -28.07 27.47
CA ILE A 105 35.36 -28.68 26.15
C ILE A 105 33.89 -28.47 25.74
N LEU A 106 32.91 -28.66 26.61
CA LEU A 106 31.51 -28.48 26.31
C LEU A 106 31.20 -27.02 25.95
N ILE A 107 31.75 -26.03 26.68
CA ILE A 107 31.60 -24.61 26.40
C ILE A 107 32.19 -24.27 25.01
N ILE A 108 33.37 -24.78 24.69
CA ILE A 108 34.01 -24.54 23.39
C ILE A 108 33.20 -25.17 22.26
N ILE A 109 32.74 -26.41 22.40
CA ILE A 109 31.89 -27.06 21.38
C ILE A 109 30.59 -26.29 21.20
N SER A 110 29.92 -25.89 22.29
CA SER A 110 28.71 -25.07 22.27
C SER A 110 28.96 -23.77 21.51
N TYR A 111 30.05 -23.06 21.82
CA TYR A 111 30.41 -21.82 21.15
C TYR A 111 30.63 -22.04 19.64
N ILE A 112 31.39 -23.06 19.25
CA ILE A 112 31.65 -23.39 17.83
C ILE A 112 30.33 -23.65 17.09
N VAL A 113 29.40 -24.42 17.70
CA VAL A 113 28.10 -24.72 17.11
C VAL A 113 27.28 -23.44 16.92
N LEU A 114 27.22 -22.57 17.93
CA LEU A 114 26.45 -21.33 17.89
C LEU A 114 27.04 -20.29 16.93
N VAL A 115 28.38 -20.08 16.98
CA VAL A 115 29.03 -19.03 16.18
C VAL A 115 29.21 -19.42 14.71
N TYR A 116 29.09 -20.71 14.35
CA TYR A 116 29.45 -21.24 13.02
C TYR A 116 28.86 -20.44 11.86
N SER A 117 27.55 -20.22 11.88
CA SER A 117 26.82 -19.47 10.82
C SER A 117 27.31 -18.03 10.75
N THR A 118 27.33 -17.34 11.89
CA THR A 118 27.73 -15.92 12.02
C THR A 118 29.21 -15.74 11.68
N PHE A 119 30.09 -16.68 12.06
CA PHE A 119 31.51 -16.63 11.75
C PHE A 119 31.79 -16.75 10.24
N ILE A 120 31.15 -17.70 9.55
CA ILE A 120 31.31 -17.84 8.10
C ILE A 120 30.82 -16.59 7.38
N THR A 121 29.67 -16.05 7.77
CA THR A 121 29.13 -14.80 7.21
C THR A 121 30.08 -13.63 7.46
N ALA A 122 30.62 -13.51 8.68
CA ALA A 122 31.59 -12.47 9.01
C ALA A 122 32.86 -12.52 8.16
N ILE A 123 33.45 -13.72 7.97
CA ILE A 123 34.65 -13.89 7.14
C ILE A 123 34.35 -13.57 5.66
N LYS A 124 33.27 -14.07 5.12
CA LYS A 124 32.85 -13.78 3.74
C LYS A 124 32.68 -12.27 3.50
N GLN A 125 32.09 -11.55 4.45
CA GLN A 125 31.89 -10.11 4.36
C GLN A 125 33.20 -9.34 4.57
N LEU A 126 34.05 -9.76 5.50
CA LEU A 126 35.38 -9.18 5.71
C LEU A 126 36.28 -9.30 4.46
N SER A 127 36.23 -10.42 3.77
CA SER A 127 36.98 -10.60 2.51
C SER A 127 36.55 -9.61 1.43
N LYS A 128 35.35 -9.07 1.54
CA LYS A 128 34.76 -8.01 0.67
C LYS A 128 34.90 -6.61 1.27
N LYS A 129 35.66 -6.44 2.34
CA LYS A 129 35.85 -5.17 3.08
C LYS A 129 34.54 -4.57 3.63
N ILE A 130 33.58 -5.43 3.97
CA ILE A 130 32.31 -5.04 4.56
C ILE A 130 32.40 -5.28 6.07
N ILE A 131 32.33 -4.21 6.86
CA ILE A 131 32.26 -4.26 8.32
C ILE A 131 30.77 -4.19 8.72
N ASN A 132 30.28 -5.24 9.40
CA ASN A 132 28.91 -5.32 9.86
C ASN A 132 28.81 -5.91 11.28
N GLU A 133 27.59 -6.06 11.77
CA GLU A 133 27.30 -6.59 13.11
C GLU A 133 27.83 -8.02 13.34
N ASN A 134 27.77 -8.89 12.34
CA ASN A 134 28.29 -10.27 12.47
C ASN A 134 29.79 -10.29 12.82
N LEU A 135 30.56 -9.43 12.14
CA LEU A 135 32.00 -9.29 12.44
C LEU A 135 32.25 -8.73 13.85
N LEU A 136 31.45 -7.74 14.25
CA LEU A 136 31.57 -7.10 15.57
C LEU A 136 31.27 -8.08 16.70
N ILE A 137 30.23 -8.90 16.56
CA ILE A 137 29.87 -9.95 17.53
C ILE A 137 30.97 -11.03 17.60
N VAL A 138 31.47 -11.48 16.46
CA VAL A 138 32.57 -12.47 16.42
C VAL A 138 33.83 -11.95 17.13
N ILE A 139 34.24 -10.70 16.84
CA ILE A 139 35.39 -10.07 17.51
C ILE A 139 35.14 -9.95 19.03
N SER A 140 33.95 -9.53 19.45
CA SER A 140 33.62 -9.35 20.87
C SER A 140 33.57 -10.66 21.63
N THR A 141 33.00 -11.72 21.04
CA THR A 141 32.92 -13.04 21.68
C THR A 141 34.27 -13.74 21.74
N ILE A 142 35.07 -13.66 20.69
CA ILE A 142 36.47 -14.16 20.72
C ILE A 142 37.30 -13.38 21.73
N GLY A 143 37.13 -12.04 21.78
CA GLY A 143 37.78 -11.18 22.77
C GLY A 143 37.43 -11.56 24.21
N ALA A 144 36.15 -11.84 24.50
CA ALA A 144 35.71 -12.33 25.81
C ALA A 144 36.41 -13.67 26.19
N PHE A 145 36.51 -14.61 25.25
CA PHE A 145 37.23 -15.87 25.46
C PHE A 145 38.71 -15.66 25.75
N VAL A 146 39.39 -14.75 25.04
CA VAL A 146 40.80 -14.39 25.28
C VAL A 146 41.01 -13.73 26.65
N LEU A 147 40.03 -12.95 27.10
CA LEU A 147 40.06 -12.32 28.44
C LEU A 147 39.73 -13.29 29.60
N GLY A 148 39.33 -14.53 29.28
CA GLY A 148 38.94 -15.56 30.23
C GLY A 148 37.45 -15.55 30.62
N GLU A 149 36.65 -14.67 30.02
CA GLU A 149 35.20 -14.53 30.28
C GLU A 149 34.39 -15.50 29.39
N LEU A 150 34.70 -16.83 29.54
CA LEU A 150 34.12 -17.87 28.68
C LEU A 150 32.59 -17.94 28.72
N HIS A 151 31.99 -17.81 29.93
CA HIS A 151 30.56 -17.86 30.13
C HIS A 151 29.86 -16.66 29.48
N GLU A 152 30.47 -15.49 29.60
CA GLU A 152 29.91 -14.28 28.97
C GLU A 152 29.97 -14.35 27.46
N GLY A 153 31.11 -14.74 26.86
CA GLY A 153 31.24 -14.91 25.43
C GLY A 153 30.22 -15.91 24.85
N LEU A 154 29.99 -17.02 25.56
CA LEU A 154 28.98 -18.01 25.18
C LEU A 154 27.55 -17.44 25.30
N MET A 155 27.25 -16.74 26.39
CA MET A 155 25.92 -16.13 26.57
C MET A 155 25.62 -15.06 25.52
N VAL A 156 26.61 -14.24 25.17
CA VAL A 156 26.51 -13.24 24.12
C VAL A 156 26.13 -13.85 22.77
N ILE A 157 26.86 -14.89 22.31
CA ILE A 157 26.56 -15.52 21.03
C ILE A 157 25.21 -16.25 21.06
N PHE A 158 24.86 -16.90 22.16
CA PHE A 158 23.56 -17.55 22.34
C PHE A 158 22.40 -16.56 22.22
N LEU A 159 22.46 -15.46 23.00
CA LEU A 159 21.44 -14.40 22.98
C LEU A 159 21.36 -13.72 21.61
N TYR A 160 22.50 -13.50 20.95
CA TYR A 160 22.53 -12.93 19.61
C TYR A 160 21.83 -13.81 18.58
N GLU A 161 22.17 -15.12 18.53
CA GLU A 161 21.53 -16.07 17.61
C GLU A 161 20.05 -16.25 17.92
N LEU A 162 19.66 -16.31 19.21
CA LEU A 162 18.27 -16.35 19.62
C LEU A 162 17.51 -15.08 19.19
N GLY A 163 18.14 -13.91 19.37
CA GLY A 163 17.58 -12.63 18.94
C GLY A 163 17.34 -12.60 17.45
N LYS A 164 18.33 -13.00 16.65
CA LYS A 164 18.28 -13.09 15.20
C LYS A 164 17.14 -14.02 14.73
N ALA A 165 16.96 -15.16 15.39
CA ALA A 165 15.88 -16.11 15.10
C ALA A 165 14.49 -15.52 15.42
N LEU A 166 14.32 -14.86 16.58
CA LEU A 166 13.09 -14.21 16.99
C LEU A 166 12.73 -13.04 16.05
N GLU A 167 13.74 -12.26 15.69
CA GLU A 167 13.61 -11.16 14.71
C GLU A 167 13.11 -11.71 13.36
N LYS A 168 13.77 -12.75 12.83
CA LYS A 168 13.35 -13.38 11.57
C LYS A 168 11.92 -13.90 11.61
N LEU A 169 11.51 -14.53 12.73
CA LEU A 169 10.12 -14.96 12.93
C LEU A 169 9.15 -13.79 12.91
N ALA A 170 9.46 -12.72 13.62
CA ALA A 170 8.58 -11.56 13.75
C ALA A 170 8.45 -10.79 12.42
N VAL A 171 9.55 -10.62 11.70
CA VAL A 171 9.57 -10.03 10.35
C VAL A 171 8.77 -10.90 9.37
N ASN A 172 8.98 -12.22 9.38
CA ASN A 172 8.24 -13.15 8.51
C ASN A 172 6.75 -13.17 8.83
N ARG A 173 6.37 -13.08 10.11
CA ARG A 173 4.96 -12.98 10.52
C ARG A 173 4.33 -11.69 10.00
N SER A 174 5.04 -10.56 10.05
CA SER A 174 4.56 -9.31 9.48
C SER A 174 4.42 -9.40 7.96
N ARG A 175 5.44 -9.94 7.27
CA ARG A 175 5.40 -10.17 5.82
C ARG A 175 4.25 -11.10 5.43
N LYS A 176 4.05 -12.19 6.19
CA LYS A 176 2.96 -13.14 5.95
C LYS A 176 1.60 -12.47 6.11
N SER A 177 1.39 -11.67 7.15
CA SER A 177 0.12 -10.94 7.36
C SER A 177 -0.19 -9.98 6.22
N VAL A 178 0.81 -9.30 5.64
CA VAL A 178 0.63 -8.46 4.45
C VAL A 178 0.43 -9.33 3.19
N SER A 179 1.18 -10.45 3.06
CA SER A 179 1.04 -11.38 1.93
C SER A 179 -0.30 -12.12 1.94
N GLU A 180 -0.88 -12.40 3.12
CA GLU A 180 -2.22 -13.00 3.23
C GLU A 180 -3.31 -12.05 2.72
N LEU A 181 -3.10 -10.74 2.84
CA LEU A 181 -3.94 -9.74 2.18
C LEU A 181 -3.79 -9.77 0.65
N MET A 182 -2.65 -10.25 0.17
CA MET A 182 -2.35 -10.42 -1.25
C MET A 182 -2.76 -11.82 -1.77
N ASN A 183 -3.24 -12.72 -0.89
CA ASN A 183 -3.72 -14.07 -1.25
C ASN A 183 -5.13 -14.05 -1.86
N ILE A 184 -5.45 -12.94 -2.55
CA ILE A 184 -6.68 -12.77 -3.31
C ILE A 184 -6.60 -13.54 -4.65
N LYS A 185 -5.37 -13.89 -5.07
CA LYS A 185 -5.10 -14.61 -6.31
C LYS A 185 -5.64 -16.04 -6.28
N GLU A 186 -6.40 -16.44 -7.31
CA GLU A 186 -6.72 -17.82 -7.61
C GLU A 186 -5.80 -18.34 -8.73
N GLU A 187 -5.11 -19.46 -8.45
CA GLU A 187 -4.17 -20.06 -9.41
C GLU A 187 -4.89 -20.84 -10.52
N ASN A 188 -6.06 -21.42 -10.18
CA ASN A 188 -6.85 -22.24 -11.10
C ASN A 188 -8.26 -21.69 -11.23
N SER A 189 -8.87 -21.92 -12.38
CA SER A 189 -10.24 -21.51 -12.70
C SER A 189 -11.01 -22.64 -13.38
N ASN A 190 -12.32 -22.68 -13.13
CA ASN A 190 -13.21 -23.64 -13.75
C ASN A 190 -13.69 -23.09 -15.10
N LEU A 191 -13.00 -23.42 -16.19
CA LEU A 191 -13.38 -23.02 -17.55
C LEU A 191 -14.52 -23.91 -18.05
N LYS A 192 -15.59 -23.29 -18.57
CA LYS A 192 -16.72 -24.00 -19.24
C LYS A 192 -16.41 -24.12 -20.72
N GLU A 193 -16.27 -25.34 -21.21
CA GLU A 193 -16.17 -25.66 -22.64
C GLU A 193 -17.39 -26.51 -23.04
N GLU A 194 -18.29 -25.95 -23.82
CA GLU A 194 -19.58 -26.55 -24.14
C GLU A 194 -20.34 -27.00 -22.88
N ASP A 195 -20.51 -28.31 -22.63
CA ASP A 195 -21.18 -28.89 -21.47
C ASP A 195 -20.21 -29.43 -20.41
N THR A 196 -18.91 -29.19 -20.53
CA THR A 196 -17.90 -29.68 -19.57
C THR A 196 -17.18 -28.57 -18.87
N ILE A 197 -16.87 -28.82 -17.57
CA ILE A 197 -16.07 -27.88 -16.77
C ILE A 197 -14.68 -28.48 -16.61
N LYS A 198 -13.65 -27.72 -17.05
CA LYS A 198 -12.25 -28.08 -16.92
C LYS A 198 -11.54 -27.14 -15.98
N VAL A 199 -10.74 -27.66 -15.05
CA VAL A 199 -9.87 -26.86 -14.19
C VAL A 199 -8.60 -26.54 -14.99
N VAL A 200 -8.36 -25.24 -15.22
CA VAL A 200 -7.22 -24.74 -15.98
C VAL A 200 -6.49 -23.64 -15.18
N PRO A 201 -5.19 -23.42 -15.41
CA PRO A 201 -4.51 -22.26 -14.82
C PRO A 201 -5.20 -20.95 -15.23
N THR A 202 -5.48 -20.09 -14.26
CA THR A 202 -6.19 -18.80 -14.47
C THR A 202 -5.52 -17.93 -15.54
N GLU A 203 -4.20 -18.01 -15.65
CA GLU A 203 -3.40 -17.23 -16.62
C GLU A 203 -3.65 -17.65 -18.09
N THR A 204 -4.25 -18.83 -18.35
CA THR A 204 -4.50 -19.34 -19.70
C THR A 204 -5.85 -18.88 -20.26
N ILE A 205 -6.74 -18.35 -19.43
CA ILE A 205 -8.08 -17.91 -19.79
C ILE A 205 -8.02 -16.62 -20.62
N LYS A 206 -8.87 -16.54 -21.62
CA LYS A 206 -8.96 -15.42 -22.56
C LYS A 206 -10.21 -14.58 -22.32
N VAL A 207 -10.22 -13.38 -22.86
CA VAL A 207 -11.42 -12.53 -22.90
C VAL A 207 -12.51 -13.24 -23.70
N SER A 208 -13.73 -13.22 -23.18
CA SER A 208 -14.94 -13.88 -23.66
C SER A 208 -15.06 -15.36 -23.32
N ASP A 209 -14.08 -15.99 -22.69
CA ASP A 209 -14.26 -17.33 -22.10
C ASP A 209 -15.31 -17.26 -20.98
N ILE A 210 -15.96 -18.40 -20.70
CA ILE A 210 -16.95 -18.54 -19.64
C ILE A 210 -16.33 -19.33 -18.49
N ILE A 211 -16.33 -18.79 -17.31
CA ILE A 211 -15.87 -19.43 -16.08
C ILE A 211 -17.03 -19.69 -15.13
N VAL A 212 -16.97 -20.79 -14.40
CA VAL A 212 -17.96 -21.19 -13.40
C VAL A 212 -17.40 -20.94 -12.02
N VAL A 213 -18.14 -20.17 -11.20
CA VAL A 213 -17.75 -19.87 -9.83
C VAL A 213 -18.79 -20.44 -8.87
N LYS A 214 -18.37 -21.40 -8.05
CA LYS A 214 -19.23 -22.09 -7.08
C LYS A 214 -19.28 -21.30 -5.77
N GLU A 215 -20.25 -21.66 -4.94
CA GLU A 215 -20.32 -21.15 -3.56
C GLU A 215 -19.03 -21.47 -2.79
N GLY A 216 -18.49 -20.47 -2.09
CA GLY A 216 -17.24 -20.53 -1.35
C GLY A 216 -15.99 -20.27 -2.20
N GLU A 217 -16.09 -20.27 -3.52
CA GLU A 217 -14.96 -19.98 -4.42
C GLU A 217 -14.79 -18.46 -4.62
N LYS A 218 -13.57 -18.06 -4.93
CA LYS A 218 -13.29 -16.68 -5.36
C LYS A 218 -13.49 -16.56 -6.86
N VAL A 219 -13.96 -15.39 -7.28
CA VAL A 219 -14.01 -15.00 -8.70
C VAL A 219 -12.57 -14.85 -9.21
N PRO A 220 -12.10 -15.66 -10.16
CA PRO A 220 -10.69 -15.66 -10.57
C PRO A 220 -10.33 -14.48 -11.49
N LEU A 221 -11.26 -14.02 -12.32
CA LEU A 221 -11.07 -12.95 -13.31
C LEU A 221 -12.28 -12.01 -13.33
N ASP A 222 -12.04 -10.77 -13.74
CA ASP A 222 -13.12 -9.78 -13.90
C ASP A 222 -14.04 -10.20 -15.07
N GLY A 223 -15.35 -10.02 -14.91
CA GLY A 223 -16.32 -10.43 -15.91
C GLY A 223 -17.72 -9.94 -15.64
N ILE A 224 -18.66 -10.44 -16.45
CA ILE A 224 -20.10 -10.16 -16.35
C ILE A 224 -20.83 -11.48 -16.13
N ILE A 225 -21.76 -11.50 -15.17
CA ILE A 225 -22.62 -12.68 -14.93
C ILE A 225 -23.54 -12.87 -16.12
N ILE A 226 -23.49 -14.05 -16.72
CA ILE A 226 -24.38 -14.44 -17.84
C ILE A 226 -25.46 -15.44 -17.40
N GLU A 227 -25.21 -16.18 -16.30
CA GLU A 227 -26.17 -17.13 -15.72
C GLU A 227 -25.98 -17.20 -14.20
N GLY A 228 -27.10 -17.35 -13.47
CA GLY A 228 -27.11 -17.47 -12.02
C GLY A 228 -27.20 -16.15 -11.27
N ASN A 229 -27.27 -16.24 -9.94
CA ASN A 229 -27.29 -15.12 -9.00
C ASN A 229 -26.39 -15.46 -7.81
N ALA A 230 -25.72 -14.48 -7.24
CA ALA A 230 -24.83 -14.66 -6.09
C ALA A 230 -24.84 -13.49 -5.13
N MET A 231 -24.56 -13.79 -3.87
CA MET A 231 -24.11 -12.80 -2.88
C MET A 231 -22.59 -12.79 -2.86
N LEU A 232 -21.98 -11.69 -3.25
CA LEU A 232 -20.53 -11.56 -3.35
C LEU A 232 -19.97 -10.77 -2.16
N ASP A 233 -18.96 -11.32 -1.51
CA ASP A 233 -18.16 -10.66 -0.50
C ASP A 233 -16.96 -9.98 -1.16
N THR A 234 -17.01 -8.67 -1.24
CA THR A 234 -15.94 -7.85 -1.84
C THR A 234 -15.02 -7.23 -0.79
N SER A 235 -15.17 -7.60 0.49
CA SER A 235 -14.44 -6.98 1.61
C SER A 235 -12.92 -7.03 1.48
N ALA A 236 -12.38 -8.07 0.87
CA ALA A 236 -10.95 -8.19 0.61
C ALA A 236 -10.42 -7.17 -0.42
N LEU A 237 -11.30 -6.62 -1.26
CA LEU A 237 -10.97 -5.65 -2.30
C LEU A 237 -11.30 -4.22 -1.84
N THR A 238 -12.53 -4.00 -1.40
CA THR A 238 -13.09 -2.68 -1.11
C THR A 238 -12.97 -2.27 0.35
N GLY A 239 -12.73 -3.24 1.25
CA GLY A 239 -12.79 -3.03 2.70
C GLY A 239 -14.21 -2.87 3.24
N GLU A 240 -15.24 -3.20 2.46
CA GLU A 240 -16.65 -3.15 2.87
C GLU A 240 -17.14 -4.55 3.24
N SER A 241 -17.81 -4.68 4.39
CA SER A 241 -18.30 -5.97 4.89
C SER A 241 -19.71 -6.31 4.37
N GLU A 242 -20.35 -5.40 3.64
CA GLU A 242 -21.67 -5.63 3.08
C GLU A 242 -21.58 -6.52 1.85
N LEU A 243 -22.47 -7.52 1.77
CA LEU A 243 -22.51 -8.44 0.65
C LEU A 243 -23.20 -7.78 -0.54
N LEU A 244 -22.56 -7.84 -1.70
CA LEU A 244 -23.11 -7.34 -2.97
C LEU A 244 -24.05 -8.39 -3.58
N ASN A 245 -25.32 -8.03 -3.81
CA ASN A 245 -26.23 -8.87 -4.58
C ASN A 245 -25.95 -8.73 -6.07
N ALA A 246 -25.43 -9.77 -6.71
CA ALA A 246 -25.05 -9.81 -8.10
C ALA A 246 -25.99 -10.74 -8.89
N THR A 247 -26.56 -10.22 -9.97
CA THR A 247 -27.53 -10.89 -10.85
C THR A 247 -27.01 -10.92 -12.28
N ILE A 248 -27.75 -11.56 -13.19
CA ILE A 248 -27.42 -11.58 -14.62
C ILE A 248 -27.22 -10.14 -15.12
N GLY A 249 -26.10 -9.89 -15.83
CA GLY A 249 -25.68 -8.58 -16.31
C GLY A 249 -24.85 -7.76 -15.32
N SER A 250 -24.74 -8.20 -14.06
CA SER A 250 -23.85 -7.53 -13.07
C SER A 250 -22.39 -7.77 -13.39
N GLU A 251 -21.57 -6.72 -13.27
CA GLU A 251 -20.11 -6.85 -13.29
C GLU A 251 -19.60 -7.47 -11.98
N VAL A 252 -18.63 -8.38 -12.09
CA VAL A 252 -17.98 -9.01 -10.95
C VAL A 252 -16.47 -8.83 -11.04
N LEU A 253 -15.86 -8.53 -9.90
CA LEU A 253 -14.42 -8.28 -9.79
C LEU A 253 -13.69 -9.54 -9.34
N SER A 254 -12.53 -9.80 -9.96
CA SER A 254 -11.62 -10.85 -9.50
C SER A 254 -11.26 -10.64 -8.02
N GLY A 255 -11.18 -11.74 -7.25
CA GLY A 255 -10.91 -11.69 -5.81
C GLY A 255 -12.15 -11.57 -4.92
N SER A 256 -13.34 -11.27 -5.47
CA SER A 256 -14.61 -11.38 -4.73
C SER A 256 -14.91 -12.83 -4.35
N ILE A 257 -15.47 -13.08 -3.17
CA ILE A 257 -15.82 -14.44 -2.73
C ILE A 257 -17.32 -14.66 -2.97
N ASN A 258 -17.67 -15.68 -3.70
CA ASN A 258 -19.07 -16.10 -3.87
C ASN A 258 -19.58 -16.76 -2.57
N LYS A 259 -20.55 -16.15 -1.89
CA LYS A 259 -21.12 -16.65 -0.63
C LYS A 259 -22.40 -17.47 -0.83
N SER A 260 -23.01 -17.42 -2.01
CA SER A 260 -24.22 -18.19 -2.29
C SER A 260 -24.44 -18.38 -3.79
N GLY A 261 -24.92 -19.54 -4.16
CA GLY A 261 -25.31 -19.87 -5.54
C GLY A 261 -24.13 -20.23 -6.46
N LEU A 262 -24.52 -20.60 -7.68
CA LEU A 262 -23.57 -20.88 -8.75
C LEU A 262 -23.75 -19.79 -9.80
N ILE A 263 -22.64 -19.21 -10.28
CA ILE A 263 -22.67 -18.21 -11.33
C ILE A 263 -21.76 -18.59 -12.50
N GLU A 264 -22.19 -18.25 -13.70
CA GLU A 264 -21.36 -18.28 -14.90
C GLU A 264 -20.98 -16.86 -15.27
N VAL A 265 -19.69 -16.65 -15.41
CA VAL A 265 -19.12 -15.33 -15.65
C VAL A 265 -18.40 -15.33 -16.98
N LYS A 266 -18.81 -14.43 -17.87
CA LYS A 266 -18.10 -14.14 -19.12
C LYS A 266 -16.95 -13.20 -18.82
N VAL A 267 -15.73 -13.65 -19.06
CA VAL A 267 -14.50 -12.93 -18.76
C VAL A 267 -14.36 -11.68 -19.63
N THR A 268 -14.09 -10.54 -18.98
CA THR A 268 -13.86 -9.24 -19.64
C THR A 268 -12.40 -8.83 -19.69
N SER A 269 -11.58 -9.35 -18.77
CA SER A 269 -10.15 -8.98 -18.66
C SER A 269 -9.27 -10.22 -18.49
N ILE A 270 -8.13 -10.27 -19.20
CA ILE A 270 -7.11 -11.31 -18.96
C ILE A 270 -6.49 -11.16 -17.59
N TYR A 271 -5.88 -12.22 -17.06
CA TYR A 271 -5.27 -12.25 -15.73
C TYR A 271 -4.35 -11.05 -15.43
N LYS A 272 -3.46 -10.70 -16.37
CA LYS A 272 -2.50 -9.59 -16.21
C LYS A 272 -3.17 -8.22 -15.97
N ASN A 273 -4.37 -8.04 -16.50
CA ASN A 273 -5.15 -6.81 -16.43
C ASN A 273 -6.32 -6.90 -15.43
N SER A 274 -6.45 -8.01 -14.70
CA SER A 274 -7.52 -8.20 -13.72
C SER A 274 -7.32 -7.27 -12.51
N THR A 275 -8.42 -6.97 -11.83
CA THR A 275 -8.45 -6.15 -10.61
C THR A 275 -7.45 -6.65 -9.57
N VAL A 276 -7.42 -7.96 -9.29
CA VAL A 276 -6.46 -8.58 -8.38
C VAL A 276 -5.02 -8.33 -8.82
N SER A 277 -4.69 -8.54 -10.09
CA SER A 277 -3.33 -8.34 -10.60
C SER A 277 -2.88 -6.89 -10.47
N ARG A 278 -3.77 -5.93 -10.72
CA ARG A 278 -3.51 -4.50 -10.54
C ARG A 278 -3.26 -4.13 -9.07
N ILE A 279 -4.11 -4.61 -8.15
CA ILE A 279 -3.94 -4.40 -6.70
C ILE A 279 -2.59 -4.95 -6.25
N LEU A 280 -2.27 -6.19 -6.62
CA LEU A 280 -1.00 -6.82 -6.27
C LEU A 280 0.20 -6.00 -6.78
N SER A 281 0.15 -5.55 -8.02
CA SER A 281 1.19 -4.71 -8.62
C SER A 281 1.35 -3.38 -7.88
N LEU A 282 0.25 -2.71 -7.51
CA LEU A 282 0.28 -1.45 -6.77
C LEU A 282 0.87 -1.62 -5.37
N VAL A 283 0.47 -2.65 -4.62
CA VAL A 283 1.02 -2.93 -3.28
C VAL A 283 2.50 -3.31 -3.38
N GLU A 284 2.90 -4.06 -4.40
CA GLU A 284 4.29 -4.43 -4.62
C GLU A 284 5.16 -3.22 -4.99
N THR A 285 4.71 -2.35 -5.89
CA THR A 285 5.44 -1.13 -6.27
C THR A 285 5.44 -0.08 -5.16
N ALA A 286 4.41 -0.05 -4.31
CA ALA A 286 4.34 0.85 -3.16
C ALA A 286 5.52 0.70 -2.20
N THR A 287 6.05 -0.51 -2.08
CA THR A 287 7.19 -0.79 -1.19
C THR A 287 8.55 -0.40 -1.80
N GLU A 288 8.60 -0.04 -3.07
CA GLU A 288 9.83 0.38 -3.77
C GLU A 288 10.19 1.84 -3.47
N ARG A 289 9.22 2.71 -3.18
CA ARG A 289 9.42 4.15 -2.93
C ARG A 289 9.70 4.42 -1.46
N LYS A 290 10.97 4.62 -1.11
CA LYS A 290 11.44 4.83 0.28
C LYS A 290 11.12 6.22 0.80
N THR A 291 10.84 6.31 2.10
CA THR A 291 10.65 7.58 2.81
C THR A 291 11.98 8.31 3.04
N LYS A 292 11.89 9.61 3.37
CA LYS A 292 13.05 10.36 3.85
C LYS A 292 13.65 9.73 5.11
N THR A 293 12.82 9.24 6.04
CA THR A 293 13.26 8.58 7.28
C THR A 293 14.01 7.29 6.98
N GLU A 294 13.51 6.42 6.10
CA GLU A 294 14.22 5.21 5.68
C GLU A 294 15.56 5.52 5.00
N THR A 295 15.58 6.55 4.16
CA THR A 295 16.80 7.00 3.48
C THR A 295 17.83 7.54 4.47
N VAL A 296 17.42 8.34 5.47
CA VAL A 296 18.29 8.86 6.52
C VAL A 296 18.86 7.72 7.35
N VAL A 297 18.02 6.81 7.87
CA VAL A 297 18.49 5.66 8.64
C VAL A 297 19.50 4.85 7.83
N SER A 298 19.20 4.50 6.58
CA SER A 298 20.10 3.73 5.72
C SER A 298 21.42 4.47 5.40
N LYS A 299 21.40 5.81 5.29
CA LYS A 299 22.59 6.61 5.00
C LYS A 299 23.53 6.72 6.19
N TYR A 300 23.00 6.87 7.39
CA TYR A 300 23.81 7.15 8.60
C TYR A 300 24.20 5.89 9.36
N ALA A 301 23.51 4.75 9.19
CA ALA A 301 23.86 3.51 9.87
C ALA A 301 25.33 3.06 9.67
N PRO A 302 25.91 3.05 8.44
CA PRO A 302 27.31 2.68 8.26
C PRO A 302 28.30 3.64 8.93
N ILE A 303 27.99 4.95 8.91
CA ILE A 303 28.83 5.99 9.54
C ILE A 303 28.82 5.80 11.05
N TYR A 304 27.63 5.54 11.63
CA TYR A 304 27.47 5.23 13.03
C TYR A 304 28.30 4.01 13.46
N THR A 305 28.20 2.90 12.75
CA THR A 305 28.97 1.66 13.05
C THR A 305 30.47 1.92 13.04
N LEU A 306 30.98 2.68 12.06
CA LEU A 306 32.40 3.03 11.99
C LEU A 306 32.82 3.95 13.15
N SER A 307 31.98 4.94 13.48
CA SER A 307 32.24 5.86 14.59
C SER A 307 32.35 5.13 15.93
N VAL A 308 31.45 4.17 16.16
CA VAL A 308 31.46 3.36 17.39
C VAL A 308 32.71 2.48 17.45
N LEU A 309 33.12 1.87 16.34
CA LEU A 309 34.36 1.08 16.32
C LEU A 309 35.58 1.94 16.70
N ILE A 310 35.64 3.17 16.17
CA ILE A 310 36.72 4.12 16.54
C ILE A 310 36.66 4.45 18.05
N VAL A 311 35.46 4.76 18.58
CA VAL A 311 35.27 5.04 20.00
C VAL A 311 35.68 3.86 20.88
N ALA A 312 35.30 2.63 20.49
CA ALA A 312 35.68 1.43 21.23
C ALA A 312 37.20 1.22 21.25
N ILE A 313 37.88 1.43 20.11
CA ILE A 313 39.35 1.37 20.06
C ILE A 313 39.99 2.43 20.94
N LEU A 314 39.46 3.66 20.92
CA LEU A 314 39.95 4.76 21.81
C LEU A 314 39.72 4.44 23.29
N VAL A 315 38.56 3.90 23.64
CA VAL A 315 38.27 3.47 25.02
C VAL A 315 39.25 2.38 25.47
N GLY A 316 39.43 1.33 24.67
CA GLY A 316 40.35 0.24 24.98
C GLY A 316 41.80 0.69 25.14
N ALA A 317 42.27 1.64 24.34
CA ALA A 317 43.64 2.13 24.33
C ALA A 317 43.93 3.24 25.32
N LEU A 318 43.04 4.22 25.48
CA LEU A 318 43.29 5.46 26.24
C LEU A 318 42.73 5.43 27.65
N LEU A 319 41.67 4.65 27.93
CA LEU A 319 41.03 4.65 29.25
C LEU A 319 41.99 4.22 30.38
N PRO A 320 42.89 3.21 30.20
CA PRO A 320 43.89 2.85 31.20
C PRO A 320 44.90 3.97 31.49
N LEU A 321 45.14 4.87 30.54
CA LEU A 321 46.07 5.98 30.71
C LEU A 321 45.49 7.15 31.49
N ILE A 322 44.16 7.26 31.55
CA ILE A 322 43.43 8.36 32.17
C ILE A 322 42.83 7.93 33.52
N THR A 323 42.58 6.64 33.71
CA THR A 323 41.92 6.07 34.90
C THR A 323 42.82 5.00 35.53
N ASN A 324 42.46 4.52 36.71
CA ASN A 324 43.16 3.41 37.38
C ASN A 324 42.74 2.02 36.91
N LEU A 325 42.05 1.92 35.73
CA LEU A 325 41.61 0.66 35.16
C LEU A 325 42.75 -0.08 34.48
N THR A 326 42.72 -1.39 34.56
CA THR A 326 43.64 -2.24 33.80
C THR A 326 43.32 -2.25 32.30
N TYR A 327 44.29 -2.60 31.49
CA TYR A 327 44.04 -2.79 30.03
C TYR A 327 42.98 -3.87 29.78
N THR A 328 42.96 -4.94 30.59
CA THR A 328 41.95 -6.01 30.50
C THR A 328 40.52 -5.47 30.69
N GLU A 329 40.30 -4.69 31.76
CA GLU A 329 39.02 -4.07 32.03
C GLU A 329 38.62 -3.06 30.95
N SER A 330 39.56 -2.31 30.41
CA SER A 330 39.30 -1.34 29.33
C SER A 330 38.98 -2.00 28.01
N ILE A 331 39.66 -3.07 27.68
CA ILE A 331 39.35 -3.90 26.46
C ILE A 331 37.98 -4.54 26.64
N TYR A 332 37.64 -5.08 27.80
CA TYR A 332 36.31 -5.63 28.08
C TYR A 332 35.20 -4.58 27.87
N LYS A 333 35.36 -3.36 28.40
CA LYS A 333 34.43 -2.25 28.15
C LYS A 333 34.34 -1.88 26.68
N ALA A 334 35.46 -1.86 25.97
CA ALA A 334 35.50 -1.60 24.54
C ALA A 334 34.69 -2.64 23.75
N LEU A 335 34.88 -3.93 24.07
CA LEU A 335 34.12 -5.04 23.45
C LEU A 335 32.63 -4.94 23.75
N THR A 336 32.24 -4.57 24.97
CA THR A 336 30.84 -4.34 25.36
C THR A 336 30.23 -3.18 24.57
N ILE A 337 30.96 -2.07 24.38
CA ILE A 337 30.51 -0.92 23.58
C ILE A 337 30.27 -1.35 22.12
N ILE A 338 31.15 -2.17 21.55
CA ILE A 338 30.98 -2.70 20.18
C ILE A 338 29.67 -3.47 20.05
N VAL A 339 29.38 -4.34 21.01
CA VAL A 339 28.18 -5.17 21.00
C VAL A 339 26.89 -4.36 21.10
N VAL A 340 26.82 -3.37 22.03
CA VAL A 340 25.63 -2.51 22.24
C VAL A 340 25.30 -1.64 21.02
N SER A 341 26.28 -1.39 20.18
CA SER A 341 26.22 -0.32 19.20
C SER A 341 25.55 -0.68 17.88
N CYS A 342 25.00 -1.91 17.71
CA CYS A 342 24.23 -2.25 16.51
C CYS A 342 22.95 -1.42 16.45
N PRO A 343 22.67 -0.67 15.36
CA PRO A 343 21.40 0.04 15.20
C PRO A 343 20.24 -0.86 14.76
N CYS A 344 20.25 -2.16 15.13
CA CYS A 344 19.35 -3.21 14.61
C CYS A 344 17.87 -2.85 14.81
N ALA A 345 17.48 -2.41 16.01
CA ALA A 345 16.10 -2.05 16.32
C ALA A 345 15.55 -0.95 15.39
N VAL A 346 16.36 0.05 15.07
CA VAL A 346 15.96 1.17 14.20
C VAL A 346 15.95 0.75 12.73
N ALA A 347 17.00 0.04 12.30
CA ALA A 347 17.17 -0.36 10.90
C ALA A 347 16.07 -1.28 10.39
N ILE A 348 15.46 -2.07 11.29
CA ILE A 348 14.43 -3.06 10.95
C ILE A 348 13.03 -2.50 11.22
N SER A 349 12.80 -1.87 12.38
CA SER A 349 11.44 -1.48 12.77
C SER A 349 10.85 -0.37 11.90
N VAL A 350 11.67 0.54 11.35
CA VAL A 350 11.18 1.66 10.54
C VAL A 350 10.63 1.18 9.17
N PRO A 351 11.38 0.45 8.33
CA PRO A 351 10.82 -0.08 7.09
C PRO A 351 9.63 -1.01 7.33
N LEU A 352 9.71 -1.84 8.39
CA LEU A 352 8.62 -2.75 8.74
C LEU A 352 7.34 -2.00 9.14
N ALA A 353 7.45 -0.85 9.83
CA ALA A 353 6.30 -0.04 10.19
C ALA A 353 5.61 0.56 8.96
N TYR A 354 6.37 1.09 7.99
CA TYR A 354 5.78 1.57 6.74
C TYR A 354 5.14 0.43 5.94
N PHE A 355 5.80 -0.71 5.84
CA PHE A 355 5.25 -1.88 5.17
C PHE A 355 3.94 -2.36 5.82
N SER A 356 3.90 -2.42 7.15
CA SER A 356 2.69 -2.77 7.91
C SER A 356 1.59 -1.72 7.77
N GLY A 357 1.94 -0.43 7.66
CA GLY A 357 1.00 0.66 7.42
C GLY A 357 0.37 0.60 6.02
N ILE A 358 1.16 0.29 4.98
CA ILE A 358 0.66 0.05 3.63
C ILE A 358 -0.30 -1.16 3.63
N GLY A 359 0.08 -2.26 4.30
CA GLY A 359 -0.79 -3.42 4.44
C GLY A 359 -2.09 -3.11 5.17
N ALA A 360 -2.05 -2.31 6.25
CA ALA A 360 -3.24 -1.87 6.96
C ALA A 360 -4.15 -0.99 6.09
N SER A 361 -3.57 -0.10 5.26
CA SER A 361 -4.32 0.73 4.31
C SER A 361 -4.99 -0.13 3.24
N SER A 362 -4.29 -1.13 2.71
CA SER A 362 -4.84 -2.05 1.70
C SER A 362 -6.04 -2.84 2.22
N LYS A 363 -6.03 -3.27 3.50
CA LYS A 363 -7.19 -3.90 4.17
C LYS A 363 -8.44 -3.02 4.18
N GLU A 364 -8.23 -1.72 4.25
CA GLU A 364 -9.32 -0.74 4.26
C GLU A 364 -9.73 -0.31 2.84
N GLY A 365 -9.28 -1.01 1.79
CA GLY A 365 -9.54 -0.64 0.40
C GLY A 365 -8.82 0.63 -0.04
N ILE A 366 -7.69 0.97 0.59
CA ILE A 366 -6.88 2.15 0.29
C ILE A 366 -5.52 1.68 -0.20
N LEU A 367 -5.23 1.87 -1.48
CA LEU A 367 -3.95 1.53 -2.07
C LEU A 367 -3.04 2.76 -2.08
N ILE A 368 -1.92 2.69 -1.39
CA ILE A 368 -0.93 3.76 -1.31
C ILE A 368 0.30 3.33 -2.11
N LYS A 369 0.71 4.10 -3.12
CA LYS A 369 1.76 3.76 -4.07
C LYS A 369 3.20 3.97 -3.56
N GLY A 370 3.39 4.26 -2.27
CA GLY A 370 4.72 4.42 -1.72
C GLY A 370 4.73 4.67 -0.22
N SER A 371 5.77 4.19 0.47
CA SER A 371 5.97 4.51 1.88
C SER A 371 6.19 6.02 2.11
N ASN A 372 6.79 6.71 1.13
CA ASN A 372 6.92 8.16 1.13
C ASN A 372 5.56 8.87 1.12
N TYR A 373 4.57 8.36 0.37
CA TYR A 373 3.22 8.92 0.37
C TYR A 373 2.50 8.63 1.68
N LEU A 374 2.62 7.40 2.23
CA LEU A 374 2.08 7.08 3.55
C LEU A 374 2.64 8.01 4.63
N ASP A 375 3.94 8.33 4.57
CA ASP A 375 4.57 9.30 5.48
C ASP A 375 4.03 10.72 5.29
N SER A 376 3.74 11.10 4.05
CA SER A 376 3.34 12.45 3.67
C SER A 376 1.87 12.76 3.97
N ILE A 377 0.96 11.80 3.89
CA ILE A 377 -0.50 11.96 4.11
C ILE A 377 -0.81 12.65 5.44
N LYS A 378 -0.06 12.39 6.51
CA LYS A 378 -0.23 13.08 7.81
C LYS A 378 -0.06 14.59 7.76
N ASN A 379 0.61 15.12 6.74
CA ASN A 379 0.94 16.52 6.57
C ASN A 379 -0.04 17.26 5.63
N ILE A 380 -1.10 16.60 5.19
CA ILE A 380 -2.16 17.24 4.39
C ILE A 380 -2.85 18.29 5.25
N GLN A 381 -2.86 19.53 4.75
CA GLN A 381 -3.53 20.67 5.38
C GLN A 381 -4.64 21.25 4.50
N LYS A 382 -4.59 20.97 3.19
CA LYS A 382 -5.59 21.39 2.23
C LYS A 382 -6.03 20.21 1.38
N VAL A 383 -7.33 20.00 1.28
CA VAL A 383 -7.92 18.98 0.39
C VAL A 383 -8.83 19.68 -0.61
N VAL A 384 -8.49 19.52 -1.88
CA VAL A 384 -9.26 20.02 -3.01
C VAL A 384 -10.04 18.88 -3.61
N PHE A 385 -11.35 18.98 -3.62
CA PHE A 385 -12.24 17.98 -4.20
C PHE A 385 -12.71 18.42 -5.58
N ASP A 386 -12.65 17.53 -6.56
CA ASP A 386 -13.53 17.67 -7.70
C ASP A 386 -14.97 17.46 -7.27
N LYS A 387 -15.93 18.04 -7.99
CA LYS A 387 -17.34 17.85 -7.66
C LYS A 387 -17.87 16.51 -8.18
N THR A 388 -17.77 16.31 -9.50
CA THR A 388 -18.45 15.23 -10.23
C THR A 388 -17.74 13.89 -10.04
N GLY A 389 -18.46 12.82 -9.67
CA GLY A 389 -17.86 11.52 -9.40
C GLY A 389 -17.05 11.46 -8.09
N THR A 390 -16.81 12.61 -7.42
CA THR A 390 -16.02 12.68 -6.17
C THR A 390 -16.90 13.07 -4.98
N ILE A 391 -17.41 14.32 -4.90
CA ILE A 391 -18.39 14.74 -3.89
C ILE A 391 -19.76 14.14 -4.21
N THR A 392 -20.06 14.02 -5.51
CA THR A 392 -21.29 13.44 -6.03
C THR A 392 -21.03 12.04 -6.58
N THR A 393 -22.10 11.25 -6.72
CA THR A 393 -22.01 9.88 -7.25
C THR A 393 -21.73 9.85 -8.76
N GLY A 394 -21.88 10.98 -9.47
CA GLY A 394 -21.92 11.03 -10.93
C GLY A 394 -23.21 10.45 -11.52
N GLN A 395 -24.11 9.96 -10.68
CA GLN A 395 -25.42 9.51 -11.09
C GLN A 395 -26.41 10.70 -11.05
N PHE A 396 -27.09 10.87 -12.15
CA PHE A 396 -28.10 11.90 -12.27
C PHE A 396 -29.47 11.37 -11.84
N TYR A 397 -30.33 12.25 -11.31
CA TYR A 397 -31.72 11.95 -11.05
C TYR A 397 -32.62 13.15 -11.42
N VAL A 398 -33.88 12.86 -11.77
CA VAL A 398 -34.86 13.87 -12.09
C VAL A 398 -35.42 14.44 -10.79
N SER A 399 -34.97 15.65 -10.42
CA SER A 399 -35.39 16.29 -9.13
C SER A 399 -36.76 16.95 -9.19
N LYS A 400 -37.14 17.44 -10.37
CA LYS A 400 -38.42 18.14 -10.58
C LYS A 400 -38.83 18.10 -12.04
N ILE A 401 -40.15 17.94 -12.26
CA ILE A 401 -40.75 18.06 -13.59
C ILE A 401 -41.76 19.19 -13.53
N SER A 402 -41.54 20.22 -14.34
CA SER A 402 -42.43 21.36 -14.50
C SER A 402 -43.11 21.23 -15.88
N VAL A 403 -44.44 21.02 -15.87
CA VAL A 403 -45.24 20.88 -17.09
C VAL A 403 -45.92 22.23 -17.39
N TYR A 404 -45.69 22.74 -18.59
CA TYR A 404 -46.24 24.04 -19.06
C TYR A 404 -47.50 23.88 -19.90
N ASP A 405 -47.60 22.79 -20.70
CA ASP A 405 -48.83 22.49 -21.46
C ASP A 405 -49.75 21.54 -20.66
N LYS A 406 -50.90 22.03 -20.23
CA LYS A 406 -51.91 21.29 -19.43
C LYS A 406 -52.48 20.04 -20.11
N LYS A 407 -52.20 19.83 -21.43
CA LYS A 407 -52.57 18.61 -22.16
C LYS A 407 -51.79 17.40 -21.76
N TYR A 408 -50.61 17.58 -21.12
CA TYR A 408 -49.71 16.51 -20.74
C TYR A 408 -49.61 16.38 -19.23
N THR A 409 -49.65 15.17 -18.73
CA THR A 409 -49.37 14.84 -17.33
C THR A 409 -47.88 14.65 -17.13
N LYS A 410 -47.39 14.70 -15.87
CA LYS A 410 -45.99 14.40 -15.56
C LYS A 410 -45.55 13.00 -16.05
N ASP A 411 -46.45 12.01 -15.86
CA ASP A 411 -46.16 10.61 -16.29
C ASP A 411 -46.04 10.54 -17.83
N LYS A 412 -46.87 11.31 -18.57
CA LYS A 412 -46.80 11.34 -20.03
C LYS A 412 -45.52 12.05 -20.53
N VAL A 413 -45.08 13.09 -19.83
CA VAL A 413 -43.81 13.77 -20.10
C VAL A 413 -42.65 12.81 -19.88
N LEU A 414 -42.62 12.08 -18.75
CA LEU A 414 -41.59 11.08 -18.46
C LEU A 414 -41.60 9.96 -19.47
N GLU A 415 -42.75 9.43 -19.86
CA GLU A 415 -42.88 8.40 -20.90
C GLU A 415 -42.25 8.86 -22.24
N LEU A 416 -42.58 10.08 -22.67
CA LEU A 416 -42.04 10.62 -23.92
C LEU A 416 -40.51 10.83 -23.81
N CYS A 417 -40.06 11.38 -22.69
CA CYS A 417 -38.59 11.53 -22.49
C CYS A 417 -37.90 10.18 -22.44
N ALA A 418 -38.42 9.22 -21.70
CA ALA A 418 -37.83 7.87 -21.59
C ALA A 418 -37.79 7.14 -22.96
N LYS A 419 -38.85 7.28 -23.78
CA LYS A 419 -38.89 6.72 -25.13
C LYS A 419 -37.75 7.27 -26.01
N GLY A 420 -37.55 8.56 -26.04
CA GLY A 420 -36.48 9.17 -26.84
C GLY A 420 -35.08 8.82 -26.32
N GLU A 421 -34.89 8.87 -25.01
CA GLU A 421 -33.62 8.64 -24.33
C GLU A 421 -33.25 7.14 -24.26
N SER A 422 -34.19 6.20 -24.50
CA SER A 422 -33.92 4.76 -24.50
C SER A 422 -32.93 4.30 -25.57
N LEU A 423 -32.68 5.13 -26.58
CA LEU A 423 -31.73 4.88 -27.65
C LEU A 423 -30.41 5.68 -27.46
N SER A 424 -30.24 6.38 -26.33
CA SER A 424 -29.04 7.15 -26.00
C SER A 424 -28.27 6.48 -24.86
N ASN A 425 -26.94 6.47 -24.95
CA ASN A 425 -26.05 5.98 -23.90
C ASN A 425 -25.63 7.09 -22.92
N HIS A 426 -26.28 8.26 -22.96
CA HIS A 426 -25.91 9.37 -22.09
C HIS A 426 -26.34 9.11 -20.62
N PRO A 427 -25.53 9.45 -19.57
CA PRO A 427 -25.92 9.23 -18.16
C PRO A 427 -27.25 9.89 -17.77
N ILE A 428 -27.61 11.04 -18.36
CA ILE A 428 -28.90 11.69 -18.17
C ILE A 428 -30.04 10.84 -18.72
N ALA A 429 -29.83 10.18 -19.86
CA ALA A 429 -30.82 9.27 -20.44
C ALA A 429 -31.17 8.12 -19.47
N ALA A 430 -30.14 7.48 -18.90
CA ALA A 430 -30.31 6.44 -17.89
C ALA A 430 -31.13 6.94 -16.68
N SER A 431 -30.90 8.17 -16.23
CA SER A 431 -31.66 8.77 -15.11
C SER A 431 -33.15 8.99 -15.40
N ILE A 432 -33.47 9.42 -16.61
CA ILE A 432 -34.84 9.62 -17.07
C ILE A 432 -35.57 8.27 -17.20
N ILE A 433 -34.90 7.26 -17.74
CA ILE A 433 -35.46 5.91 -17.88
C ILE A 433 -35.70 5.29 -16.49
N LYS A 434 -34.76 5.44 -15.57
CA LYS A 434 -34.86 4.96 -14.19
C LYS A 434 -36.04 5.61 -13.45
N GLU A 435 -36.24 6.94 -13.60
CA GLU A 435 -37.35 7.68 -13.00
C GLU A 435 -38.69 7.25 -13.59
N TYR A 436 -38.75 6.93 -14.89
CA TYR A 436 -39.97 6.41 -15.52
C TYR A 436 -40.36 5.03 -14.96
N GLY A 437 -39.38 4.15 -14.62
CA GLY A 437 -39.59 2.92 -13.86
C GLY A 437 -40.45 1.86 -14.53
N LYS A 438 -40.75 1.96 -15.84
CA LYS A 438 -41.55 1.02 -16.63
C LYS A 438 -40.76 0.62 -17.88
N GLU A 439 -41.12 -0.54 -18.45
CA GLU A 439 -40.54 -0.93 -19.74
C GLU A 439 -40.87 0.10 -20.84
N VAL A 440 -39.86 0.42 -21.61
CA VAL A 440 -39.95 1.43 -22.68
C VAL A 440 -40.05 0.69 -24.02
N SER A 441 -41.25 0.72 -24.65
CA SER A 441 -41.42 0.24 -26.03
C SER A 441 -40.87 1.26 -27.01
N THR A 442 -40.03 0.85 -27.91
CA THR A 442 -39.42 1.65 -29.00
C THR A 442 -40.10 1.47 -30.36
N GLU A 443 -41.11 0.60 -30.46
CA GLU A 443 -41.77 0.24 -31.74
C GLU A 443 -42.38 1.41 -32.51
N ASP A 444 -42.84 2.45 -31.82
CA ASP A 444 -43.48 3.62 -32.46
C ASP A 444 -42.48 4.80 -32.70
N ILE A 445 -41.19 4.62 -32.46
CA ILE A 445 -40.19 5.67 -32.64
C ILE A 445 -39.69 5.66 -34.09
N LYS A 446 -39.80 6.83 -34.74
CA LYS A 446 -39.27 7.03 -36.11
C LYS A 446 -38.29 8.19 -36.13
N GLU A 447 -37.36 8.19 -37.08
CA GLU A 447 -36.42 9.28 -37.37
C GLU A 447 -35.63 9.75 -36.11
N HIS A 448 -35.21 8.83 -35.21
CA HIS A 448 -34.40 9.18 -34.04
C HIS A 448 -33.04 9.71 -34.50
N ARG A 449 -32.63 10.86 -33.93
CA ARG A 449 -31.31 11.47 -34.15
C ARG A 449 -30.78 12.03 -32.83
N GLU A 450 -29.57 11.68 -32.52
CA GLU A 450 -28.82 12.23 -31.38
C GLU A 450 -27.87 13.33 -31.86
N TYR A 451 -27.87 14.46 -31.14
CA TYR A 451 -27.02 15.61 -31.39
C TYR A 451 -26.06 15.76 -30.21
N GLN A 452 -24.81 15.40 -30.42
CA GLN A 452 -23.81 15.33 -29.36
C GLN A 452 -23.74 16.64 -28.56
N GLY A 453 -23.86 16.52 -27.22
CA GLY A 453 -23.83 17.64 -26.28
C GLY A 453 -25.05 18.61 -26.36
N LYS A 454 -26.11 18.27 -27.13
CA LYS A 454 -27.28 19.11 -27.28
C LYS A 454 -28.57 18.40 -26.87
N GLY A 455 -28.83 17.20 -27.36
CA GLY A 455 -30.05 16.44 -27.09
C GLY A 455 -30.44 15.54 -28.25
N ILE A 456 -31.69 15.11 -28.26
CA ILE A 456 -32.24 14.16 -29.24
C ILE A 456 -33.48 14.71 -29.92
N THR A 457 -33.75 14.22 -31.11
CA THR A 457 -35.03 14.42 -31.81
C THR A 457 -35.60 13.09 -32.30
N TYR A 458 -36.90 12.92 -32.27
CA TYR A 458 -37.55 11.76 -32.81
C TYR A 458 -39.02 12.03 -33.18
N LYS A 459 -39.63 11.20 -34.00
CA LYS A 459 -41.08 11.24 -34.30
C LYS A 459 -41.84 10.16 -33.54
N TYR A 460 -42.91 10.53 -32.90
CA TYR A 460 -43.84 9.64 -32.20
C TYR A 460 -45.30 10.03 -32.51
N LYS A 461 -46.07 9.10 -33.11
CA LYS A 461 -47.48 9.34 -33.49
C LYS A 461 -47.66 10.66 -34.26
N ASP A 462 -46.87 10.86 -35.32
CA ASP A 462 -46.85 12.06 -36.18
C ASP A 462 -46.50 13.40 -35.46
N GLN A 463 -46.03 13.34 -34.24
CA GLN A 463 -45.50 14.50 -33.51
C GLN A 463 -43.97 14.51 -33.58
N ASN A 464 -43.39 15.68 -33.87
CA ASN A 464 -41.98 15.89 -33.78
C ASN A 464 -41.61 16.20 -32.28
N ILE A 465 -40.82 15.32 -31.68
CA ILE A 465 -40.38 15.46 -30.30
C ILE A 465 -38.90 15.84 -30.29
N LYS A 466 -38.57 16.82 -29.47
CA LYS A 466 -37.22 17.32 -29.27
C LYS A 466 -36.95 17.42 -27.77
N ILE A 467 -35.88 16.76 -27.33
CA ILE A 467 -35.47 16.74 -25.91
C ILE A 467 -34.01 17.19 -25.87
N GLY A 468 -33.69 18.14 -25.00
CA GLY A 468 -32.31 18.59 -24.89
C GLY A 468 -32.13 19.84 -24.03
N ASN A 469 -30.90 20.36 -24.08
CA ASN A 469 -30.52 21.54 -23.30
C ASN A 469 -31.22 22.84 -23.79
N SER A 470 -31.09 23.90 -22.99
CA SER A 470 -31.69 25.19 -23.26
C SER A 470 -31.33 25.76 -24.64
N LYS A 471 -30.08 25.67 -25.06
CA LYS A 471 -29.62 26.16 -26.39
C LYS A 471 -30.26 25.38 -27.53
N PHE A 472 -30.38 24.07 -27.38
CA PHE A 472 -30.99 23.21 -28.41
C PHE A 472 -32.51 23.48 -28.51
N CYS A 473 -33.16 23.77 -27.39
CA CYS A 473 -34.59 24.03 -27.33
C CYS A 473 -34.97 25.52 -27.37
N ASN A 474 -34.03 26.44 -27.68
CA ASN A 474 -34.25 27.90 -27.72
C ASN A 474 -34.89 28.45 -26.44
N GLN A 475 -34.48 27.95 -25.29
CA GLN A 475 -34.98 28.38 -23.97
C GLN A 475 -33.95 29.25 -23.25
N LYS A 476 -34.36 29.91 -22.15
CA LYS A 476 -33.43 30.65 -21.27
C LYS A 476 -32.31 29.72 -20.83
N GLU A 477 -31.10 30.26 -20.78
CA GLU A 477 -29.90 29.48 -20.46
C GLU A 477 -29.97 28.89 -19.04
N THR A 478 -30.34 27.61 -18.97
CA THR A 478 -30.32 26.80 -17.75
C THR A 478 -29.66 25.45 -18.09
N LYS A 479 -29.28 24.67 -17.09
CA LYS A 479 -28.78 23.28 -17.27
C LYS A 479 -29.92 22.23 -17.20
N ASN A 480 -31.18 22.65 -17.33
CA ASN A 480 -32.33 21.75 -17.34
C ASN A 480 -32.54 21.14 -18.72
N ILE A 481 -33.23 20.04 -18.77
CA ILE A 481 -33.63 19.36 -20.00
C ILE A 481 -35.04 19.82 -20.34
N TYR A 482 -35.25 20.19 -21.58
CA TYR A 482 -36.52 20.65 -22.09
C TYR A 482 -37.15 19.65 -23.06
N LEU A 483 -38.46 19.44 -22.90
CA LEU A 483 -39.27 18.67 -23.85
C LEU A 483 -40.07 19.62 -24.71
N MET A 484 -39.84 19.58 -26.01
CA MET A 484 -40.58 20.29 -27.03
C MET A 484 -41.38 19.29 -27.87
N ILE A 485 -42.64 19.65 -28.20
CA ILE A 485 -43.47 18.87 -29.12
C ILE A 485 -43.96 19.83 -30.21
N ASN A 486 -43.67 19.53 -31.46
CA ASN A 486 -43.95 20.40 -32.61
C ASN A 486 -43.51 21.85 -32.37
N ASP A 487 -42.24 22.00 -31.89
CA ASP A 487 -41.59 23.26 -31.53
C ASP A 487 -42.26 24.07 -30.38
N ASN A 488 -43.25 23.52 -29.70
CA ASN A 488 -43.86 24.13 -28.52
C ASN A 488 -43.20 23.53 -27.25
N LEU A 489 -42.93 24.41 -26.26
CA LEU A 489 -42.41 23.99 -24.97
C LEU A 489 -43.52 23.27 -24.18
N VAL A 490 -43.29 22.02 -23.83
CA VAL A 490 -44.25 21.19 -23.07
C VAL A 490 -43.84 21.06 -21.60
N ALA A 491 -42.54 20.78 -21.35
CA ALA A 491 -42.07 20.57 -19.99
C ALA A 491 -40.57 20.85 -19.85
N GLU A 492 -40.18 21.05 -18.60
CA GLU A 492 -38.80 21.21 -18.16
C GLU A 492 -38.52 20.17 -17.06
N LEU A 493 -37.41 19.43 -17.21
CA LEU A 493 -36.90 18.46 -16.25
C LEU A 493 -35.63 19.01 -15.59
N GLU A 494 -35.67 19.17 -14.28
CA GLU A 494 -34.54 19.57 -13.50
C GLU A 494 -33.71 18.30 -13.15
N ILE A 495 -32.52 18.21 -13.68
CA ILE A 495 -31.62 17.10 -13.44
C ILE A 495 -30.58 17.51 -12.40
N LYS A 496 -30.41 16.71 -11.38
CA LYS A 496 -29.44 16.91 -10.30
C LYS A 496 -28.50 15.69 -10.20
N ASP A 497 -27.29 15.97 -9.77
CA ASP A 497 -26.30 14.99 -9.41
C ASP A 497 -26.40 14.68 -7.91
N GLU A 498 -26.39 13.42 -7.51
CA GLU A 498 -26.59 12.98 -6.14
C GLU A 498 -25.32 13.15 -5.32
N ILE A 499 -25.43 13.78 -4.15
CA ILE A 499 -24.31 13.94 -3.22
C ILE A 499 -24.10 12.61 -2.48
N LYS A 500 -22.86 12.13 -2.42
CA LYS A 500 -22.52 10.92 -1.68
C LYS A 500 -22.87 11.06 -0.19
N GLU A 501 -23.44 10.04 0.41
CA GLU A 501 -23.85 10.06 1.84
C GLU A 501 -22.68 10.39 2.76
N SER A 502 -21.49 9.86 2.47
CA SER A 502 -20.27 10.10 3.26
C SER A 502 -19.69 11.51 3.13
N ALA A 503 -20.09 12.31 2.11
CA ALA A 503 -19.44 13.57 1.78
C ALA A 503 -19.54 14.60 2.91
N LYS A 504 -20.74 14.83 3.43
CA LYS A 504 -20.99 15.84 4.48
C LYS A 504 -20.23 15.53 5.78
N GLU A 505 -20.26 14.28 6.19
CA GLU A 505 -19.56 13.84 7.41
C GLU A 505 -18.05 13.92 7.25
N THR A 506 -17.52 13.44 6.11
CA THR A 506 -16.10 13.51 5.80
C THR A 506 -15.57 14.95 5.85
N ILE A 507 -16.25 15.88 5.20
CA ILE A 507 -15.86 17.30 5.17
C ILE A 507 -15.91 17.90 6.58
N LYS A 508 -16.90 17.53 7.40
CA LYS A 508 -16.98 17.97 8.80
C LYS A 508 -15.77 17.46 9.60
N ILE A 509 -15.44 16.17 9.50
CA ILE A 509 -14.29 15.59 10.23
C ILE A 509 -12.96 16.19 9.76
N LEU A 510 -12.77 16.41 8.45
CA LEU A 510 -11.56 17.09 7.95
C LEU A 510 -11.41 18.48 8.55
N LYS A 511 -12.51 19.23 8.65
CA LYS A 511 -12.53 20.55 9.28
C LYS A 511 -12.19 20.47 10.78
N ASP A 512 -12.72 19.48 11.50
CA ASP A 512 -12.42 19.25 12.92
C ASP A 512 -10.93 18.87 13.12
N MET A 513 -10.30 18.29 12.10
CA MET A 513 -8.85 18.03 12.04
C MET A 513 -8.03 19.27 11.60
N ASN A 514 -8.64 20.45 11.47
CA ASN A 514 -8.02 21.69 10.97
C ASN A 514 -7.49 21.58 9.52
N ILE A 515 -8.12 20.76 8.68
CA ILE A 515 -7.79 20.63 7.26
C ILE A 515 -8.74 21.50 6.47
N GLU A 516 -8.21 22.42 5.67
CA GLU A 516 -9.01 23.28 4.79
C GLU A 516 -9.54 22.49 3.60
N THR A 517 -10.81 22.67 3.29
CA THR A 517 -11.48 21.99 2.17
C THR A 517 -11.87 22.96 1.07
N TYR A 518 -11.60 22.57 -0.16
CA TYR A 518 -11.87 23.29 -1.39
C TYR A 518 -12.69 22.42 -2.34
N MET A 519 -13.51 23.05 -3.18
CA MET A 519 -14.25 22.36 -4.25
C MET A 519 -13.95 23.04 -5.59
N PHE A 520 -13.54 22.25 -6.60
CA PHE A 520 -13.40 22.69 -7.98
C PHE A 520 -14.49 22.07 -8.84
N THR A 521 -15.10 22.87 -9.73
CA THR A 521 -16.14 22.39 -10.63
C THR A 521 -16.29 23.26 -11.88
N GLY A 522 -16.63 22.62 -13.00
CA GLY A 522 -17.07 23.31 -14.21
C GLY A 522 -18.53 23.79 -14.19
N ASP A 523 -19.25 23.56 -13.09
CA ASP A 523 -20.63 24.04 -12.96
C ASP A 523 -20.72 25.55 -12.79
N ASN A 524 -21.93 26.09 -13.07
CA ASN A 524 -22.22 27.50 -12.82
C ASN A 524 -22.22 27.82 -11.31
N LYS A 525 -22.07 29.10 -11.00
CA LYS A 525 -21.95 29.63 -9.65
C LYS A 525 -23.05 29.16 -8.70
N GLU A 526 -24.31 29.20 -9.14
CA GLU A 526 -25.48 28.89 -8.28
C GLU A 526 -25.46 27.42 -7.82
N LYS A 527 -25.29 26.48 -8.76
CA LYS A 527 -25.24 25.03 -8.47
C LYS A 527 -24.01 24.67 -7.62
N ALA A 528 -22.86 25.23 -7.93
CA ALA A 528 -21.63 25.00 -7.18
C ALA A 528 -21.77 25.46 -5.71
N LEU A 529 -22.32 26.67 -5.49
CA LEU A 529 -22.50 27.18 -4.13
C LEU A 529 -23.59 26.42 -3.36
N GLU A 530 -24.64 25.93 -4.04
CA GLU A 530 -25.66 25.08 -3.41
C GLU A 530 -25.06 23.79 -2.85
N ILE A 531 -24.26 23.08 -3.66
CA ILE A 531 -23.59 21.83 -3.26
C ILE A 531 -22.57 22.10 -2.16
N ALA A 532 -21.71 23.11 -2.34
CA ALA A 532 -20.70 23.49 -1.36
C ALA A 532 -21.33 23.78 0.01
N LYS A 533 -22.46 24.49 0.03
CA LYS A 533 -23.24 24.79 1.26
C LYS A 533 -23.79 23.51 1.89
N LYS A 534 -24.35 22.59 1.08
CA LYS A 534 -24.94 21.33 1.58
C LYS A 534 -23.90 20.44 2.26
N VAL A 535 -22.68 20.36 1.69
CA VAL A 535 -21.60 19.54 2.22
C VAL A 535 -20.72 20.26 3.24
N GLY A 536 -20.81 21.61 3.35
CA GLY A 536 -20.09 22.41 4.32
C GLY A 536 -18.74 22.96 3.86
N ILE A 537 -18.44 22.93 2.56
CA ILE A 537 -17.24 23.54 1.97
C ILE A 537 -17.45 25.06 1.84
N LYS A 538 -16.46 25.85 2.32
CA LYS A 538 -16.49 27.31 2.22
C LYS A 538 -15.88 27.85 0.94
N ASN A 539 -14.84 27.18 0.44
CA ASN A 539 -14.04 27.63 -0.69
C ASN A 539 -14.43 26.84 -1.95
N ALA A 540 -15.38 27.36 -2.72
CA ALA A 540 -15.82 26.72 -3.96
C ALA A 540 -15.46 27.59 -5.17
N PHE A 541 -14.81 26.97 -6.15
CA PHE A 541 -14.44 27.57 -7.44
C PHE A 541 -15.29 26.91 -8.53
N TYR A 542 -15.90 27.73 -9.36
CA TYR A 542 -16.91 27.32 -10.34
C TYR A 542 -16.58 27.81 -11.74
N GLU A 543 -17.27 27.28 -12.75
CA GLU A 543 -17.07 27.62 -14.17
C GLU A 543 -15.63 27.36 -14.65
N MET A 544 -14.95 26.40 -14.02
CA MET A 544 -13.55 26.09 -14.31
C MET A 544 -13.41 25.15 -15.49
N LEU A 545 -12.54 25.48 -16.41
CA LEU A 545 -12.00 24.57 -17.42
C LEU A 545 -10.87 23.72 -16.82
N PRO A 546 -10.45 22.62 -17.45
CA PRO A 546 -9.35 21.80 -16.93
C PRO A 546 -8.05 22.59 -16.66
N ASN A 547 -7.70 23.55 -17.53
CA ASN A 547 -6.55 24.41 -17.34
C ASN A 547 -6.70 25.37 -16.13
N ASP A 548 -7.93 25.83 -15.85
CA ASP A 548 -8.17 26.72 -14.71
C ASP A 548 -8.01 25.95 -13.40
N LYS A 549 -8.47 24.67 -13.36
CA LYS A 549 -8.25 23.78 -12.22
C LYS A 549 -6.76 23.59 -11.95
N TYR A 550 -5.97 23.35 -13.02
CA TYR A 550 -4.53 23.16 -12.92
C TYR A 550 -3.85 24.41 -12.34
N GLN A 551 -4.11 25.58 -12.92
CA GLN A 551 -3.50 26.83 -12.47
C GLN A 551 -3.90 27.19 -11.04
N LYS A 552 -5.17 26.97 -10.66
CA LYS A 552 -5.65 27.25 -9.31
C LYS A 552 -5.05 26.32 -8.27
N LEU A 553 -4.86 25.03 -8.61
CA LEU A 553 -4.16 24.11 -7.74
C LEU A 553 -2.68 24.49 -7.58
N GLU A 554 -2.02 24.88 -8.67
CA GLU A 554 -0.63 25.35 -8.64
C GLU A 554 -0.47 26.58 -7.73
N GLU A 555 -1.41 27.54 -7.80
CA GLU A 555 -1.46 28.69 -6.89
C GLU A 555 -1.57 28.27 -5.42
N LEU A 556 -2.45 27.30 -5.10
CA LEU A 556 -2.60 26.77 -3.74
C LEU A 556 -1.32 26.07 -3.24
N ILE A 557 -0.62 25.37 -4.14
CA ILE A 557 0.65 24.70 -3.82
C ILE A 557 1.75 25.74 -3.58
N ASN A 558 1.83 26.79 -4.40
CA ASN A 558 2.85 27.82 -4.29
C ASN A 558 2.66 28.73 -3.06
N THR A 559 1.43 28.83 -2.55
CA THR A 559 1.09 29.66 -1.38
C THR A 559 1.09 28.91 -0.06
N LYS A 560 1.38 27.62 -0.06
CA LYS A 560 1.41 26.79 1.17
C LYS A 560 2.64 27.10 2.02
N LYS A 561 2.54 26.86 3.35
CA LYS A 561 3.69 26.95 4.25
C LYS A 561 4.62 25.74 4.08
N GLU A 562 5.88 25.92 4.49
CA GLU A 562 6.85 24.83 4.54
C GLU A 562 6.28 23.64 5.37
N LYS A 563 6.23 22.44 4.86
CA LYS A 563 5.65 21.22 5.43
C LYS A 563 4.14 21.03 5.29
N GLU A 564 3.37 22.02 4.82
CA GLU A 564 1.96 21.82 4.47
C GLU A 564 1.88 21.15 3.11
N LEU A 565 0.94 20.20 2.95
CA LEU A 565 0.71 19.53 1.69
C LEU A 565 -0.72 19.78 1.22
N VAL A 566 -0.86 19.93 -0.10
CA VAL A 566 -2.13 20.09 -0.79
C VAL A 566 -2.46 18.77 -1.50
N SER A 567 -3.60 18.17 -1.16
CA SER A 567 -4.11 16.99 -1.83
C SER A 567 -5.24 17.35 -2.79
N PHE A 568 -5.25 16.71 -3.95
CA PHE A 568 -6.38 16.75 -4.87
C PHE A 568 -7.07 15.41 -4.89
N VAL A 569 -8.42 15.42 -4.82
CA VAL A 569 -9.28 14.23 -4.83
C VAL A 569 -10.18 14.31 -6.05
N GLY A 570 -10.11 13.31 -6.93
CA GLY A 570 -10.88 13.26 -8.18
C GLY A 570 -11.17 11.84 -8.64
N ASP A 571 -11.97 11.68 -9.70
CA ASP A 571 -12.23 10.39 -10.34
C ASP A 571 -11.14 10.01 -11.36
N GLY A 572 -10.28 10.96 -11.72
CA GLY A 572 -9.07 10.80 -12.52
C GLY A 572 -9.29 10.65 -14.03
N ILE A 573 -10.51 10.56 -14.51
CA ILE A 573 -10.75 10.43 -15.97
C ILE A 573 -10.39 11.74 -16.68
N ASN A 574 -10.83 12.87 -16.13
CA ASN A 574 -10.59 14.19 -16.70
C ASN A 574 -9.52 14.99 -15.95
N ASP A 575 -9.21 14.60 -14.73
CA ASP A 575 -8.38 15.36 -13.79
C ASP A 575 -6.97 14.76 -13.58
N ALA A 576 -6.56 13.80 -14.41
CA ALA A 576 -5.24 13.17 -14.30
C ALA A 576 -4.07 14.16 -14.22
N PRO A 577 -4.03 15.27 -15.01
CA PRO A 577 -2.97 16.27 -14.88
C PRO A 577 -3.00 17.02 -13.54
N VAL A 578 -4.20 17.24 -12.97
CA VAL A 578 -4.40 17.94 -11.69
C VAL A 578 -4.01 17.02 -10.52
N LEU A 579 -4.37 15.72 -10.61
CA LEU A 579 -3.92 14.69 -9.67
C LEU A 579 -2.39 14.61 -9.61
N ALA A 580 -1.73 14.54 -10.77
CA ALA A 580 -0.27 14.45 -10.88
C ALA A 580 0.46 15.71 -10.39
N LEU A 581 -0.16 16.90 -10.49
CA LEU A 581 0.39 18.16 -10.01
C LEU A 581 0.36 18.26 -8.49
N SER A 582 -0.66 17.70 -7.84
CA SER A 582 -0.86 17.81 -6.40
C SER A 582 0.30 17.19 -5.61
N ASP A 583 0.52 17.64 -4.36
CA ASP A 583 1.51 16.99 -3.50
C ASP A 583 1.13 15.53 -3.19
N ILE A 584 -0.18 15.25 -3.12
CA ILE A 584 -0.75 13.92 -2.95
C ILE A 584 -2.04 13.84 -3.77
N GLY A 585 -2.00 13.11 -4.88
CA GLY A 585 -3.16 12.82 -5.70
C GLY A 585 -3.94 11.61 -5.17
N ILE A 586 -5.24 11.78 -4.92
CA ILE A 586 -6.13 10.71 -4.44
C ILE A 586 -7.21 10.46 -5.50
N SER A 587 -7.24 9.26 -6.07
CA SER A 587 -8.31 8.85 -6.98
C SER A 587 -9.38 8.04 -6.27
N MET A 588 -10.65 8.25 -6.68
CA MET A 588 -11.84 7.63 -6.10
C MET A 588 -12.44 6.62 -7.07
N GLY A 589 -12.87 5.44 -6.57
CA GLY A 589 -13.69 4.47 -7.32
C GLY A 589 -13.08 3.94 -8.63
N SER A 590 -11.79 4.09 -8.83
CA SER A 590 -11.17 4.08 -10.14
C SER A 590 -10.62 2.72 -10.59
N LEU A 591 -11.12 1.59 -10.10
CA LEU A 591 -10.71 0.27 -10.61
C LEU A 591 -10.94 0.11 -12.13
N GLY A 592 -11.73 1.02 -12.74
CA GLY A 592 -12.00 1.03 -14.18
C GLY A 592 -11.14 2.01 -15.02
N SER A 593 -10.40 2.95 -14.40
CA SER A 593 -9.61 3.96 -15.12
C SER A 593 -8.11 3.83 -14.89
N ASP A 594 -7.41 3.23 -15.84
CA ASP A 594 -5.94 3.07 -15.77
C ASP A 594 -5.24 4.42 -15.66
N SER A 595 -5.72 5.46 -16.35
CA SER A 595 -5.15 6.81 -16.32
C SER A 595 -5.25 7.45 -14.95
N ALA A 596 -6.37 7.26 -14.23
CA ALA A 596 -6.55 7.77 -12.88
C ALA A 596 -5.63 7.07 -11.89
N ILE A 597 -5.58 5.73 -11.98
CA ILE A 597 -4.68 4.93 -11.17
C ILE A 597 -3.24 5.39 -11.42
N GLU A 598 -2.82 5.57 -12.66
CA GLU A 598 -1.43 5.95 -12.98
C GLU A 598 -1.07 7.34 -12.44
N ALA A 599 -1.95 8.31 -12.56
CA ALA A 599 -1.73 9.70 -12.16
C ALA A 599 -1.80 9.96 -10.64
N SER A 600 -2.44 9.09 -9.87
CA SER A 600 -2.64 9.28 -8.42
C SER A 600 -1.54 8.60 -7.59
N ASP A 601 -1.36 9.07 -6.35
CA ASP A 601 -0.45 8.49 -5.35
C ASP A 601 -1.19 7.55 -4.38
N VAL A 602 -2.48 7.79 -4.22
CA VAL A 602 -3.40 7.02 -3.38
C VAL A 602 -4.64 6.69 -4.20
N VAL A 603 -5.08 5.43 -4.17
CA VAL A 603 -6.30 4.96 -4.82
C VAL A 603 -7.26 4.46 -3.76
N ILE A 604 -8.45 5.03 -3.70
CA ILE A 604 -9.56 4.54 -2.87
C ILE A 604 -10.42 3.65 -3.75
N MET A 605 -10.51 2.38 -3.41
CA MET A 605 -11.10 1.36 -4.28
C MET A 605 -12.62 1.41 -4.34
N ASN A 606 -13.24 1.96 -3.32
CA ASN A 606 -14.67 2.22 -3.25
C ASN A 606 -14.98 3.72 -3.36
N ASP A 607 -16.24 4.05 -3.53
CA ASP A 607 -16.68 5.45 -3.67
C ASP A 607 -16.89 6.18 -2.34
N ASN A 608 -16.34 5.64 -1.23
CA ASN A 608 -16.55 6.19 0.11
C ASN A 608 -15.47 7.23 0.47
N LEU A 609 -15.86 8.50 0.53
CA LEU A 609 -14.97 9.62 0.91
C LEU A 609 -14.38 9.49 2.32
N SER A 610 -15.03 8.78 3.24
CA SER A 610 -14.52 8.61 4.61
C SER A 610 -13.17 7.88 4.66
N LYS A 611 -12.83 7.12 3.62
CA LYS A 611 -11.54 6.44 3.50
C LYS A 611 -10.34 7.40 3.43
N ILE A 612 -10.55 8.67 3.04
CA ILE A 612 -9.53 9.72 3.14
C ILE A 612 -9.14 9.94 4.60
N ILE A 613 -10.13 10.00 5.50
CA ILE A 613 -9.89 10.14 6.94
C ILE A 613 -9.15 8.91 7.49
N THR A 614 -9.55 7.73 7.05
CA THR A 614 -8.89 6.47 7.42
C THR A 614 -7.44 6.46 6.98
N ALA A 615 -7.12 6.91 5.75
CA ALA A 615 -5.75 7.05 5.26
C ALA A 615 -4.91 8.00 6.13
N ILE A 616 -5.46 9.16 6.49
CA ILE A 616 -4.79 10.14 7.37
C ILE A 616 -4.52 9.52 8.75
N LYS A 617 -5.48 8.84 9.35
CA LYS A 617 -5.33 8.19 10.66
C LYS A 617 -4.29 7.06 10.63
N ILE A 618 -4.28 6.23 9.60
CA ILE A 618 -3.27 5.17 9.43
C ILE A 618 -1.87 5.79 9.30
N SER A 619 -1.73 6.85 8.50
CA SER A 619 -0.47 7.58 8.35
C SER A 619 0.02 8.13 9.70
N GLN A 620 -0.85 8.80 10.45
CA GLN A 620 -0.54 9.34 11.77
C GLN A 620 -0.13 8.23 12.77
N LYS A 621 -0.88 7.11 12.80
CA LYS A 621 -0.60 5.97 13.67
C LYS A 621 0.74 5.31 13.33
N THR A 622 1.02 5.12 12.02
CA THR A 622 2.30 4.58 11.54
C THR A 622 3.47 5.44 12.01
N ASN A 623 3.37 6.75 11.80
CA ASN A 623 4.41 7.69 12.22
C ASN A 623 4.58 7.79 13.74
N LYS A 624 3.48 7.67 14.50
CA LYS A 624 3.53 7.61 15.97
C LYS A 624 4.31 6.38 16.43
N ILE A 625 4.02 5.21 15.89
CA ILE A 625 4.72 3.95 16.21
C ILE A 625 6.21 4.05 15.85
N ILE A 626 6.55 4.61 14.68
CA ILE A 626 7.95 4.84 14.30
C ILE A 626 8.66 5.72 15.31
N LYS A 627 8.05 6.84 15.73
CA LYS A 627 8.62 7.73 16.75
C LYS A 627 8.76 7.03 18.11
N GLU A 628 7.78 6.28 18.56
CA GLU A 628 7.82 5.47 19.78
C GLU A 628 9.02 4.51 19.74
N ASN A 629 9.17 3.75 18.65
CA ASN A 629 10.27 2.80 18.46
C ASN A 629 11.64 3.49 18.45
N LEU A 630 11.78 4.61 17.74
CA LEU A 630 13.03 5.37 17.68
C LEU A 630 13.43 5.91 19.06
N ILE A 631 12.50 6.56 19.76
CA ILE A 631 12.77 7.13 21.08
C ILE A 631 13.13 6.01 22.05
N PHE A 632 12.36 4.92 22.08
CA PHE A 632 12.60 3.79 22.96
C PHE A 632 13.97 3.15 22.70
N ALA A 633 14.27 2.84 21.44
CA ALA A 633 15.55 2.23 21.07
C ALA A 633 16.75 3.11 21.42
N ILE A 634 16.69 4.41 21.12
CA ILE A 634 17.79 5.35 21.44
C ILE A 634 17.95 5.50 22.95
N THR A 635 16.85 5.64 23.70
CA THR A 635 16.89 5.81 25.16
C THR A 635 17.52 4.62 25.86
N ILE A 636 17.09 3.40 25.53
CA ILE A 636 17.66 2.19 26.14
C ILE A 636 19.15 2.02 25.75
N LYS A 637 19.51 2.29 24.51
CA LYS A 637 20.92 2.21 24.06
C LYS A 637 21.82 3.20 24.81
N LEU A 638 21.38 4.44 24.98
CA LEU A 638 22.13 5.44 25.74
C LEU A 638 22.26 5.03 27.22
N LEU A 639 21.19 4.50 27.82
CA LEU A 639 21.21 4.00 29.18
C LEU A 639 22.23 2.87 29.34
N VAL A 640 22.17 1.84 28.47
CA VAL A 640 23.11 0.72 28.54
C VAL A 640 24.55 1.18 28.31
N LEU A 641 24.78 2.09 27.35
CA LEU A 641 26.12 2.65 27.11
C LEU A 641 26.67 3.36 28.36
N ILE A 642 25.85 4.17 29.03
CA ILE A 642 26.24 4.85 30.28
C ILE A 642 26.56 3.82 31.37
N LEU A 643 25.72 2.80 31.56
CA LEU A 643 25.96 1.73 32.55
C LEU A 643 27.24 0.96 32.24
N THR A 644 27.54 0.70 30.97
CA THR A 644 28.79 0.04 30.51
C THR A 644 30.02 0.88 30.87
N ILE A 645 29.99 2.20 30.62
CA ILE A 645 31.08 3.11 30.93
C ILE A 645 31.31 3.15 32.46
N LEU A 646 30.23 3.18 33.24
CA LEU A 646 30.30 3.15 34.71
C LEU A 646 30.73 1.79 35.26
N GLY A 647 30.84 0.74 34.46
CA GLY A 647 31.17 -0.62 34.89
C GLY A 647 30.03 -1.34 35.63
N LEU A 648 28.82 -0.90 35.43
CA LEU A 648 27.58 -1.46 36.02
C LEU A 648 26.82 -2.43 35.12
N SER A 649 27.30 -2.65 33.92
CA SER A 649 26.69 -3.56 32.95
C SER A 649 27.71 -4.55 32.39
N THR A 650 27.28 -5.79 32.23
CA THR A 650 28.05 -6.86 31.62
C THR A 650 27.75 -6.94 30.12
N MET A 651 28.59 -7.67 29.37
CA MET A 651 28.45 -7.79 27.93
C MET A 651 27.14 -8.52 27.52
N TRP A 652 26.75 -9.58 28.24
CA TRP A 652 25.52 -10.31 27.92
C TRP A 652 24.24 -9.54 28.24
N GLU A 653 24.25 -8.72 29.32
CA GLU A 653 23.14 -7.81 29.66
C GLU A 653 22.93 -6.76 28.54
N ALA A 654 24.03 -6.28 28.01
CA ALA A 654 24.02 -5.35 26.87
C ALA A 654 23.39 -5.96 25.61
N VAL A 655 23.72 -7.20 25.27
CA VAL A 655 23.11 -7.94 24.15
C VAL A 655 21.65 -8.23 24.41
N PHE A 656 21.32 -8.67 25.63
CA PHE A 656 19.93 -8.94 26.01
C PHE A 656 19.04 -7.69 25.87
N ALA A 657 19.56 -6.53 26.29
CA ALA A 657 18.84 -5.27 26.12
C ALA A 657 18.65 -4.91 24.63
N ASP A 658 19.67 -5.06 23.77
CA ASP A 658 19.58 -4.73 22.34
C ASP A 658 18.60 -5.65 21.59
N VAL A 659 18.70 -6.96 21.83
CA VAL A 659 17.78 -7.97 21.28
C VAL A 659 16.35 -7.73 21.78
N GLY A 660 16.18 -7.51 23.09
CA GLY A 660 14.88 -7.24 23.68
C GLY A 660 14.21 -6.00 23.12
N VAL A 661 14.96 -4.91 22.97
CA VAL A 661 14.47 -3.66 22.34
C VAL A 661 14.05 -3.92 20.89
N THR A 662 14.85 -4.65 20.11
CA THR A 662 14.53 -4.97 18.72
C THR A 662 13.22 -5.75 18.61
N VAL A 663 13.06 -6.82 19.40
CA VAL A 663 11.83 -7.62 19.43
C VAL A 663 10.62 -6.77 19.86
N LEU A 664 10.76 -5.95 20.90
CA LEU A 664 9.67 -5.07 21.36
C LEU A 664 9.28 -4.03 20.31
N CYS A 665 10.23 -3.43 19.60
CA CYS A 665 9.95 -2.51 18.49
C CYS A 665 9.19 -3.20 17.35
N ILE A 666 9.57 -4.44 17.01
CA ILE A 666 8.86 -5.22 15.96
C ILE A 666 7.44 -5.55 16.44
N LEU A 667 7.26 -6.00 17.67
CA LEU A 667 5.95 -6.29 18.25
C LEU A 667 5.06 -5.03 18.30
N ASN A 668 5.63 -3.87 18.64
CA ASN A 668 4.91 -2.59 18.59
C ASN A 668 4.45 -2.26 17.16
N THR A 669 5.27 -2.56 16.16
CA THR A 669 4.92 -2.37 14.75
C THR A 669 3.73 -3.24 14.31
N LEU A 670 3.61 -4.47 14.81
CA LEU A 670 2.48 -5.36 14.51
C LEU A 670 1.11 -4.82 14.97
N ARG A 671 1.09 -3.81 15.85
CA ARG A 671 -0.15 -3.11 16.25
C ARG A 671 -0.85 -2.40 15.09
N LEU A 672 -0.11 -2.11 13.99
CA LEU A 672 -0.70 -1.56 12.78
C LEU A 672 -1.62 -2.55 12.06
N LEU A 673 -1.31 -3.85 12.14
CA LEU A 673 -2.07 -4.90 11.45
C LEU A 673 -3.29 -5.39 12.25
N LYS A 674 -3.38 -5.05 13.56
CA LYS A 674 -4.56 -5.37 14.37
C LYS A 674 -5.65 -4.35 14.08
N ASN A 675 -6.80 -4.84 13.61
CA ASN A 675 -8.05 -4.07 13.48
C ASN A 675 -8.55 -3.70 14.89
N ASN A 676 -8.09 -2.60 15.45
CA ASN A 676 -8.76 -1.94 16.56
C ASN A 676 -9.21 -0.58 16.03
N GLN A 677 -10.53 -0.45 15.75
CA GLN A 677 -11.28 0.78 15.53
C GLN A 677 -10.39 2.01 15.21
N LEU A 678 -10.15 2.21 13.90
CA LEU A 678 -9.49 3.41 13.37
C LEU A 678 -10.44 4.61 13.40
#